data_6c8c6429fd77547b174de6b80713d20e
#
_entry.id   6c8c6429fd77547b174de6b80713d20e
#
_cell.length_a   1.000
_cell.length_b   1.000
_cell.length_c   1.000
_cell.angle_alpha   90.00
_cell.angle_beta   90.00
_cell.angle_gamma   90.00
#
_symmetry.space_group_name_H-M   'P 1'
#
loop_
_entity.id
_entity.type
_entity.pdbx_description
1 polymer ?
#
loop_
_entity_poly.entity_id
_entity_poly.type
_entity_poly.pdbx_seq_one_letter_code
_entity_poly.pdbx_strand_id
1 'polypeptide(L)'
;MNIRERLGKELLFLDGGMGTLLQAEGLAPGELPETWNIEHPEKVEAIHRRYYEAGSDVVLANTFGANVCKFHDDRYTVEEVIRAGIANAKRAGEQIGKETYVALDMGPTGKLLKPMGDLDFDDAYEAFAEAVRYGEKYGADLIHIETMSDTYEVKAAILAAKENSSLPVFVTMIFDERGKLLTGGDVPSVVAMLEGLRVDALGLNCGLGPKQMLPILNDLRRYTSLPIIVKPNAGLPKQKNGETYYDVEPDEFARIMQEVVKEGACVIGGCCGTTPEHIKKLVEECKDLPLRKIEKKHDTIVSSYGQAVILDDMPRIIGERINPTGKKKFKEALKNEDMDYILKEAITQQDKGAHILDVNVGLPDIDEVAMMEKVVKELQSVTSLPLQIDTVDGKAMERAMRIYNGKPMINSVNGKQVSRDEVFPLVRKYGGVVVGLTIDEEGIPKDAEGRVRVAGKIINEAAKYGIDKKDIVIDVLTMTISSEKDGAKVTLEALKRVREEFGVRTVLGVSNISFGLPRRPIVNSYFYAMAMQNGLTAGIINPSSEDMMKAYRSYNALMGFDENCTNYISTYAGTTETVTVQASQAAAAAGNAPKAAGVEMTLKYAIERGLKEEAHHITRDLIGTREPLDIIQEELIPALNVVGEGFEKGTVFLPQLLMSADAAKIAFAVIKDVLASSGQEEEKKEKIILATVKGDIHDIGKNIVKVLLENYGFDVIDLGKDVPPEAIVEKAVEENVTLVGLSALMTTTVVSMEETIKLLREKKPDCKVMVGGAVLNQDYADMIGADFYGKDAMQSVHYAQKFFGMVE
;
A
#
# COMPACT_ATOMS: atom_id res chain seq x y z
N MET A 1 -1.57 36.11 -1.30
CA MET A 1 -0.29 35.35 -1.34
C MET A 1 -0.60 33.92 -1.73
N ASN A 2 0.23 33.23 -2.51
CA ASN A 2 -0.01 31.81 -2.80
C ASN A 2 0.24 30.97 -1.53
N ILE A 3 -0.63 30.01 -1.21
CA ILE A 3 -0.50 29.20 0.01
C ILE A 3 0.85 28.41 0.06
N ARG A 4 1.44 28.07 -1.11
CA ARG A 4 2.79 27.48 -1.17
C ARG A 4 3.87 28.38 -0.56
N GLU A 5 3.69 29.69 -0.61
CA GLU A 5 4.65 30.64 -0.04
C GLU A 5 4.58 30.69 1.49
N ARG A 6 3.45 30.29 2.07
CA ARG A 6 3.22 30.22 3.52
C ARG A 6 3.67 28.88 4.11
N LEU A 7 3.58 27.80 3.35
CA LEU A 7 3.92 26.44 3.79
C LEU A 7 5.32 26.35 4.40
N GLY A 8 5.41 25.80 5.62
CA GLY A 8 6.65 25.58 6.36
C GLY A 8 7.33 26.86 6.89
N LYS A 9 6.75 28.04 6.65
CA LYS A 9 7.24 29.33 7.18
C LYS A 9 6.40 29.85 8.32
N GLU A 10 5.11 29.55 8.31
CA GLU A 10 4.17 29.88 9.37
C GLU A 10 3.21 28.71 9.61
N LEU A 11 2.59 28.71 10.79
CA LEU A 11 1.59 27.73 11.14
C LEU A 11 0.30 28.03 10.35
N LEU A 12 -0.23 27.03 9.66
CA LEU A 12 -1.49 27.14 8.94
C LEU A 12 -2.59 26.39 9.68
N PHE A 13 -3.75 27.01 9.80
CA PHE A 13 -4.92 26.47 10.46
C PHE A 13 -5.97 26.05 9.43
N LEU A 14 -6.26 24.75 9.38
CA LEU A 14 -7.40 24.19 8.67
C LEU A 14 -8.65 24.26 9.55
N ASP A 15 -9.78 23.95 8.97
CA ASP A 15 -11.04 23.82 9.68
C ASP A 15 -11.17 22.51 10.49
N GLY A 16 -12.38 22.21 10.94
CA GLY A 16 -12.76 21.01 11.68
C GLY A 16 -13.83 20.19 10.94
N GLY A 17 -14.60 19.42 11.72
CA GLY A 17 -15.58 18.48 11.19
C GLY A 17 -16.78 19.15 10.52
N MET A 18 -16.87 19.08 9.19
CA MET A 18 -18.04 19.56 8.43
C MET A 18 -19.24 18.64 8.67
N GLY A 19 -19.11 17.34 8.45
CA GLY A 19 -20.20 16.36 8.53
C GLY A 19 -20.91 16.38 9.88
N THR A 20 -20.16 16.44 11.00
CA THR A 20 -20.74 16.49 12.35
C THR A 20 -21.53 17.77 12.61
N LEU A 21 -21.13 18.90 12.01
CA LEU A 21 -21.88 20.15 12.11
C LEU A 21 -23.15 20.16 11.24
N LEU A 22 -23.09 19.59 10.03
CA LEU A 22 -24.28 19.43 9.18
C LEU A 22 -25.34 18.54 9.86
N GLN A 23 -24.91 17.48 10.53
CA GLN A 23 -25.82 16.64 11.32
C GLN A 23 -26.46 17.43 12.48
N ALA A 24 -25.69 18.23 13.19
CA ALA A 24 -26.22 19.11 14.24
C ALA A 24 -27.21 20.16 13.68
N GLU A 25 -27.06 20.56 12.42
CA GLU A 25 -27.99 21.45 11.69
C GLU A 25 -29.17 20.72 11.06
N GLY A 26 -29.26 19.37 11.19
CA GLY A 26 -30.39 18.56 10.77
C GLY A 26 -30.18 17.67 9.55
N LEU A 27 -28.94 17.46 9.09
CA LEU A 27 -28.66 16.47 8.02
C LEU A 27 -29.06 15.08 8.50
N ALA A 28 -29.95 14.43 7.76
CA ALA A 28 -30.46 13.12 8.12
C ALA A 28 -29.44 12.00 7.87
N PRO A 29 -29.48 10.90 8.63
CA PRO A 29 -28.68 9.73 8.34
C PRO A 29 -28.97 9.19 6.92
N GLY A 30 -27.90 8.96 6.13
CA GLY A 30 -28.01 8.50 4.73
C GLY A 30 -28.20 9.59 3.70
N GLU A 31 -28.40 10.83 4.10
CA GLU A 31 -28.45 11.97 3.20
C GLU A 31 -27.02 12.37 2.77
N LEU A 32 -26.85 12.72 1.48
CA LEU A 32 -25.55 13.12 0.95
C LEU A 32 -25.21 14.56 1.38
N PRO A 33 -24.16 14.79 2.16
CA PRO A 33 -23.81 16.13 2.65
C PRO A 33 -23.63 17.16 1.53
N GLU A 34 -23.17 16.70 0.37
CA GLU A 34 -22.89 17.56 -0.79
C GLU A 34 -24.16 18.17 -1.40
N THR A 35 -25.33 17.55 -1.24
CA THR A 35 -26.61 18.12 -1.74
C THR A 35 -26.96 19.40 -1.00
N TRP A 36 -26.53 19.52 0.27
CA TRP A 36 -26.77 20.72 1.08
C TRP A 36 -26.04 21.96 0.55
N ASN A 37 -25.02 21.79 -0.28
CA ASN A 37 -24.40 22.91 -0.97
C ASN A 37 -25.42 23.69 -1.82
N ILE A 38 -26.45 23.01 -2.31
CA ILE A 38 -27.50 23.56 -3.20
C ILE A 38 -28.81 23.75 -2.42
N GLU A 39 -29.21 22.77 -1.58
CA GLU A 39 -30.50 22.80 -0.89
C GLU A 39 -30.50 23.70 0.36
N HIS A 40 -29.36 23.79 1.06
CA HIS A 40 -29.18 24.56 2.29
C HIS A 40 -27.90 25.41 2.26
N PRO A 41 -27.65 26.19 1.19
CA PRO A 41 -26.38 26.93 1.01
C PRO A 41 -26.08 27.87 2.19
N GLU A 42 -27.12 28.46 2.80
CA GLU A 42 -26.98 29.36 3.94
C GLU A 42 -26.45 28.66 5.19
N LYS A 43 -26.77 27.37 5.40
CA LYS A 43 -26.23 26.58 6.51
C LYS A 43 -24.79 26.22 6.26
N VAL A 44 -24.45 25.73 5.07
CA VAL A 44 -23.08 25.38 4.67
C VAL A 44 -22.19 26.64 4.75
N GLU A 45 -22.62 27.77 4.21
CA GLU A 45 -21.92 29.06 4.31
C GLU A 45 -21.72 29.50 5.76
N ALA A 46 -22.73 29.36 6.62
CA ALA A 46 -22.63 29.69 8.03
C ALA A 46 -21.61 28.83 8.78
N ILE A 47 -21.48 27.54 8.45
CA ILE A 47 -20.45 26.65 9.03
C ILE A 47 -19.05 27.10 8.61
N HIS A 48 -18.81 27.33 7.33
CA HIS A 48 -17.52 27.83 6.84
C HIS A 48 -17.15 29.17 7.48
N ARG A 49 -18.10 30.11 7.60
CA ARG A 49 -17.89 31.39 8.24
C ARG A 49 -17.48 31.22 9.71
N ARG A 50 -18.15 30.37 10.47
CA ARG A 50 -17.80 30.07 11.86
C ARG A 50 -16.39 29.54 12.01
N TYR A 51 -15.89 28.70 11.08
CA TYR A 51 -14.50 28.25 11.09
C TYR A 51 -13.53 29.36 10.74
N TYR A 52 -13.81 30.21 9.78
CA TYR A 52 -12.98 31.38 9.48
C TYR A 52 -12.95 32.37 10.67
N GLU A 53 -14.08 32.63 11.31
CA GLU A 53 -14.16 33.45 12.52
C GLU A 53 -13.40 32.83 13.70
N ALA A 54 -13.33 31.51 13.78
CA ALA A 54 -12.52 30.78 14.75
C ALA A 54 -11.01 30.90 14.49
N GLY A 55 -10.61 31.33 13.29
CA GLY A 55 -9.23 31.60 12.93
C GLY A 55 -8.66 30.72 11.84
N SER A 56 -9.43 29.79 11.26
CA SER A 56 -8.96 28.96 10.13
C SER A 56 -8.44 29.84 8.99
N ASP A 57 -7.32 29.46 8.40
CA ASP A 57 -6.79 30.06 7.18
C ASP A 57 -7.40 29.38 5.94
N VAL A 58 -7.65 28.10 6.03
CA VAL A 58 -8.20 27.25 4.97
C VAL A 58 -9.45 26.56 5.48
N VAL A 59 -10.53 26.56 4.69
CA VAL A 59 -11.66 25.65 4.89
C VAL A 59 -11.73 24.65 3.75
N LEU A 60 -12.17 23.46 4.07
CA LEU A 60 -12.44 22.41 3.09
C LEU A 60 -13.87 22.61 2.59
N ALA A 61 -14.04 22.79 1.29
CA ALA A 61 -15.37 22.85 0.70
C ALA A 61 -16.13 21.54 1.01
N ASN A 62 -17.43 21.63 1.16
CA ASN A 62 -18.25 20.43 1.41
C ASN A 62 -18.37 19.58 0.15
N THR A 63 -17.25 18.94 -0.25
CA THR A 63 -17.10 18.16 -1.50
C THR A 63 -16.41 16.81 -1.30
N PHE A 64 -16.28 16.35 -0.06
CA PHE A 64 -15.57 15.12 0.33
C PHE A 64 -16.02 13.89 -0.46
N GLY A 65 -17.32 13.69 -0.66
CA GLY A 65 -17.89 12.57 -1.40
C GLY A 65 -18.22 12.91 -2.86
N ALA A 66 -17.87 14.10 -3.37
CA ALA A 66 -18.25 14.57 -4.71
C ALA A 66 -17.38 13.95 -5.82
N ASN A 67 -17.50 12.63 -6.02
CA ASN A 67 -16.92 11.90 -7.14
C ASN A 67 -17.94 10.89 -7.70
N VAL A 68 -17.83 10.55 -8.99
CA VAL A 68 -18.79 9.69 -9.69
C VAL A 68 -18.89 8.26 -9.14
N CYS A 69 -17.93 7.81 -8.33
CA CYS A 69 -17.97 6.49 -7.69
C CYS A 69 -18.85 6.48 -6.42
N LYS A 70 -19.03 7.63 -5.78
CA LYS A 70 -19.66 7.75 -4.46
C LYS A 70 -20.91 8.63 -4.50
N PHE A 71 -20.89 9.72 -5.24
CA PHE A 71 -22.03 10.65 -5.35
C PHE A 71 -23.02 10.15 -6.38
N HIS A 72 -24.11 9.58 -5.91
CA HIS A 72 -25.22 9.12 -6.73
C HIS A 72 -26.50 9.85 -6.28
N ASP A 73 -26.90 10.87 -7.02
CA ASP A 73 -28.14 11.62 -6.80
C ASP A 73 -28.81 11.90 -8.15
N ASP A 74 -30.11 11.67 -8.25
CA ASP A 74 -30.87 11.87 -9.49
C ASP A 74 -31.15 13.35 -9.78
N ARG A 75 -30.95 14.24 -8.81
CA ARG A 75 -31.31 15.68 -8.88
C ARG A 75 -30.13 16.57 -9.23
N TYR A 76 -28.90 16.17 -8.80
CA TYR A 76 -27.71 16.98 -8.92
C TYR A 76 -26.54 16.19 -9.47
N THR A 77 -25.71 16.88 -10.25
CA THR A 77 -24.45 16.34 -10.78
C THR A 77 -23.28 16.66 -9.86
N VAL A 78 -22.17 15.91 -10.01
CA VAL A 78 -20.91 16.16 -9.33
C VAL A 78 -20.44 17.60 -9.59
N GLU A 79 -20.57 18.10 -10.83
CA GLU A 79 -20.20 19.48 -11.18
C GLU A 79 -20.99 20.52 -10.38
N GLU A 80 -22.31 20.34 -10.27
CA GLU A 80 -23.18 21.29 -9.58
C GLU A 80 -22.87 21.39 -8.10
N VAL A 81 -22.64 20.23 -7.43
CA VAL A 81 -22.35 20.23 -6.00
C VAL A 81 -20.96 20.78 -5.69
N ILE A 82 -19.93 20.50 -6.51
CA ILE A 82 -18.59 21.07 -6.37
C ILE A 82 -18.65 22.59 -6.58
N ARG A 83 -19.30 23.06 -7.64
CA ARG A 83 -19.49 24.48 -7.91
C ARG A 83 -20.15 25.20 -6.74
N ALA A 84 -21.23 24.65 -6.20
CA ALA A 84 -21.96 25.23 -5.10
C ALA A 84 -21.13 25.21 -3.80
N GLY A 85 -20.44 24.12 -3.48
CA GLY A 85 -19.61 23.98 -2.29
C GLY A 85 -18.47 25.00 -2.26
N ILE A 86 -17.72 25.15 -3.37
CA ILE A 86 -16.66 26.15 -3.49
C ILE A 86 -17.25 27.57 -3.39
N ALA A 87 -18.37 27.83 -4.02
CA ALA A 87 -19.01 29.13 -3.96
C ALA A 87 -19.47 29.50 -2.55
N ASN A 88 -20.02 28.56 -1.79
CA ASN A 88 -20.44 28.76 -0.40
C ASN A 88 -19.23 29.10 0.49
N ALA A 89 -18.13 28.32 0.37
CA ALA A 89 -16.91 28.55 1.13
C ALA A 89 -16.27 29.92 0.80
N LYS A 90 -16.27 30.35 -0.47
CA LYS A 90 -15.76 31.64 -0.88
C LYS A 90 -16.60 32.80 -0.33
N ARG A 91 -17.93 32.74 -0.45
CA ARG A 91 -18.81 33.77 0.13
C ARG A 91 -18.63 33.91 1.64
N ALA A 92 -18.42 32.78 2.35
CA ALA A 92 -18.08 32.83 3.77
C ALA A 92 -16.77 33.58 4.02
N GLY A 93 -15.73 33.33 3.20
CA GLY A 93 -14.42 33.98 3.31
C GLY A 93 -14.43 35.47 3.01
N GLU A 94 -15.20 35.91 2.01
CA GLU A 94 -15.34 37.32 1.63
C GLU A 94 -15.79 38.21 2.80
N GLN A 95 -16.50 37.65 3.77
CA GLN A 95 -17.02 38.40 4.93
C GLN A 95 -16.00 38.56 6.06
N ILE A 96 -14.81 37.94 5.98
CA ILE A 96 -13.88 37.82 7.10
C ILE A 96 -12.80 38.88 7.08
N GLY A 97 -12.56 39.71 6.28
CA GLY A 97 -11.58 40.80 6.32
C GLY A 97 -10.10 40.39 6.47
N LYS A 98 -9.79 39.07 6.37
CA LYS A 98 -8.43 38.50 6.26
C LYS A 98 -8.33 37.62 5.02
N GLU A 99 -7.10 37.31 4.58
CA GLU A 99 -6.87 36.36 3.49
C GLU A 99 -7.32 34.95 3.92
N THR A 100 -8.17 34.31 3.12
CA THR A 100 -8.74 32.99 3.33
C THR A 100 -8.55 32.13 2.10
N TYR A 101 -8.47 30.83 2.27
CA TYR A 101 -8.30 29.86 1.20
C TYR A 101 -9.41 28.81 1.24
N VAL A 102 -9.80 28.33 0.07
CA VAL A 102 -10.79 27.26 -0.10
C VAL A 102 -10.11 26.05 -0.73
N ALA A 103 -10.11 24.92 -0.03
CA ALA A 103 -9.64 23.65 -0.57
C ALA A 103 -10.78 22.91 -1.27
N LEU A 104 -10.52 22.37 -2.47
CA LEU A 104 -11.31 21.26 -2.98
C LEU A 104 -11.04 20.06 -2.06
N ASP A 105 -12.05 19.61 -1.34
CA ASP A 105 -11.97 18.45 -0.46
C ASP A 105 -12.27 17.16 -1.24
N MET A 106 -11.33 16.23 -1.24
CA MET A 106 -11.41 14.97 -1.99
C MET A 106 -11.20 13.79 -1.06
N GLY A 107 -12.28 13.12 -0.72
CA GLY A 107 -12.26 11.85 0.00
C GLY A 107 -12.11 10.63 -0.92
N PRO A 108 -12.01 9.41 -0.35
CA PRO A 108 -11.89 8.17 -1.11
C PRO A 108 -13.15 7.86 -1.93
N THR A 109 -12.99 7.07 -2.99
CA THR A 109 -14.10 6.58 -3.84
C THR A 109 -15.08 5.68 -3.10
N GLY A 110 -14.68 5.14 -1.95
CA GLY A 110 -15.45 4.14 -1.22
C GLY A 110 -15.36 2.73 -1.81
N LYS A 111 -14.46 2.52 -2.76
CA LYS A 111 -14.18 1.22 -3.39
C LYS A 111 -12.71 0.87 -3.27
N LEU A 112 -12.41 -0.43 -3.22
CA LEU A 112 -11.04 -0.91 -3.36
C LEU A 112 -10.67 -1.06 -4.84
N LEU A 113 -9.43 -0.71 -5.15
CA LEU A 113 -8.87 -0.90 -6.48
C LEU A 113 -8.46 -2.37 -6.68
N LYS A 114 -8.46 -2.82 -7.94
CA LYS A 114 -7.94 -4.16 -8.30
C LYS A 114 -6.46 -4.29 -7.87
N PRO A 115 -6.04 -5.46 -7.38
CA PRO A 115 -6.77 -6.72 -7.32
C PRO A 115 -7.64 -6.92 -6.07
N MET A 116 -7.66 -5.99 -5.13
CA MET A 116 -8.38 -6.10 -3.86
C MET A 116 -9.89 -5.82 -3.99
N GLY A 117 -10.30 -5.09 -4.99
CA GLY A 117 -11.69 -4.75 -5.29
C GLY A 117 -11.96 -4.75 -6.79
N ASP A 118 -13.04 -4.08 -7.19
CA ASP A 118 -13.53 -4.10 -8.57
C ASP A 118 -13.10 -2.88 -9.39
N LEU A 119 -12.61 -1.80 -8.75
CA LEU A 119 -12.30 -0.55 -9.43
C LEU A 119 -10.93 -0.61 -10.11
N ASP A 120 -10.88 -0.30 -11.41
CA ASP A 120 -9.61 -0.14 -12.10
C ASP A 120 -8.91 1.16 -11.72
N PHE A 121 -7.56 1.16 -11.78
CA PHE A 121 -6.76 2.35 -11.48
C PHE A 121 -7.11 3.54 -12.38
N ASP A 122 -7.30 3.29 -13.68
CA ASP A 122 -7.61 4.35 -14.63
C ASP A 122 -9.03 4.89 -14.44
N ASP A 123 -9.99 4.06 -14.01
CA ASP A 123 -11.35 4.51 -13.66
C ASP A 123 -11.34 5.37 -12.39
N ALA A 124 -10.56 4.98 -11.37
CA ALA A 124 -10.37 5.79 -10.18
C ALA A 124 -9.71 7.13 -10.51
N TYR A 125 -8.67 7.11 -11.36
CA TYR A 125 -8.03 8.33 -11.84
C TYR A 125 -9.01 9.27 -12.52
N GLU A 126 -9.86 8.80 -13.45
CA GLU A 126 -10.83 9.65 -14.15
C GLU A 126 -11.89 10.22 -13.21
N ALA A 127 -12.34 9.43 -12.22
CA ALA A 127 -13.28 9.91 -11.20
C ALA A 127 -12.71 11.11 -10.41
N PHE A 128 -11.44 11.02 -10.02
CA PHE A 128 -10.75 12.12 -9.34
C PHE A 128 -10.42 13.28 -10.29
N ALA A 129 -10.01 12.99 -11.53
CA ALA A 129 -9.67 14.00 -12.52
C ALA A 129 -10.87 14.89 -12.87
N GLU A 130 -12.06 14.30 -12.93
CA GLU A 130 -13.30 15.04 -13.14
C GLU A 130 -13.54 16.06 -12.01
N ALA A 131 -13.45 15.63 -10.75
CA ALA A 131 -13.61 16.49 -9.58
C ALA A 131 -12.55 17.62 -9.55
N VAL A 132 -11.29 17.28 -9.87
CA VAL A 132 -10.18 18.24 -9.95
C VAL A 132 -10.43 19.31 -11.00
N ARG A 133 -10.86 18.92 -12.21
CA ARG A 133 -11.19 19.88 -13.28
C ARG A 133 -12.27 20.87 -12.84
N TYR A 134 -13.29 20.40 -12.11
CA TYR A 134 -14.31 21.28 -11.57
C TYR A 134 -13.77 22.15 -10.44
N GLY A 135 -12.94 21.59 -9.54
CA GLY A 135 -12.31 22.36 -8.48
C GLY A 135 -11.50 23.55 -8.98
N GLU A 136 -10.63 23.34 -9.99
CA GLU A 136 -9.86 24.42 -10.61
C GLU A 136 -10.74 25.39 -11.39
N LYS A 137 -11.71 24.87 -12.17
CA LYS A 137 -12.66 25.68 -12.94
C LYS A 137 -13.45 26.66 -12.06
N TYR A 138 -13.88 26.23 -10.89
CA TYR A 138 -14.66 27.05 -9.96
C TYR A 138 -13.82 27.75 -8.91
N GLY A 139 -12.50 27.64 -9.02
CA GLY A 139 -11.53 28.49 -8.35
C GLY A 139 -11.21 28.09 -6.93
N ALA A 140 -11.11 26.81 -6.63
CA ALA A 140 -10.43 26.35 -5.42
C ALA A 140 -8.99 26.87 -5.39
N ASP A 141 -8.45 27.12 -4.19
CA ASP A 141 -7.09 27.64 -4.00
C ASP A 141 -6.07 26.51 -3.86
N LEU A 142 -6.51 25.33 -3.44
CA LEU A 142 -5.72 24.12 -3.31
C LEU A 142 -6.62 22.88 -3.39
N ILE A 143 -5.99 21.71 -3.52
CA ILE A 143 -6.66 20.41 -3.45
C ILE A 143 -6.21 19.74 -2.15
N HIS A 144 -7.16 19.31 -1.34
CA HIS A 144 -6.90 18.48 -0.17
C HIS A 144 -7.47 17.07 -0.38
N ILE A 145 -6.59 16.11 -0.59
CA ILE A 145 -6.91 14.69 -0.67
C ILE A 145 -6.82 14.15 0.75
N GLU A 146 -7.95 13.79 1.38
CA GLU A 146 -7.94 13.40 2.78
C GLU A 146 -8.59 12.05 3.07
N THR A 147 -8.27 11.50 4.25
CA THR A 147 -8.86 10.26 4.79
C THR A 147 -8.60 9.05 3.89
N MET A 148 -7.48 9.05 3.18
CA MET A 148 -7.10 7.94 2.31
C MET A 148 -6.52 6.79 3.12
N SER A 149 -7.03 5.58 2.90
CA SER A 149 -6.63 4.35 3.58
C SER A 149 -5.84 3.38 2.70
N ASP A 150 -5.68 3.72 1.42
CA ASP A 150 -4.98 2.92 0.41
C ASP A 150 -3.98 3.78 -0.40
N THR A 151 -2.75 3.29 -0.49
CA THR A 151 -1.69 3.95 -1.26
C THR A 151 -1.97 3.96 -2.76
N TYR A 152 -2.69 2.95 -3.28
CA TYR A 152 -2.97 2.87 -4.71
C TYR A 152 -4.04 3.88 -5.12
N GLU A 153 -5.08 4.01 -4.33
CA GLU A 153 -6.15 4.99 -4.54
C GLU A 153 -5.61 6.42 -4.42
N VAL A 154 -4.83 6.72 -3.37
CA VAL A 154 -4.27 8.06 -3.21
C VAL A 154 -3.32 8.43 -4.34
N LYS A 155 -2.58 7.46 -4.90
CA LYS A 155 -1.74 7.70 -6.08
C LYS A 155 -2.58 8.12 -7.29
N ALA A 156 -3.70 7.46 -7.54
CA ALA A 156 -4.62 7.84 -8.62
C ALA A 156 -5.13 9.27 -8.43
N ALA A 157 -5.54 9.62 -7.20
CA ALA A 157 -6.00 10.97 -6.86
C ALA A 157 -4.90 12.04 -7.03
N ILE A 158 -3.66 11.76 -6.61
CA ILE A 158 -2.54 12.69 -6.76
C ILE A 158 -2.19 12.89 -8.24
N LEU A 159 -2.14 11.81 -9.04
CA LEU A 159 -1.87 11.94 -10.48
C LEU A 159 -2.99 12.73 -11.16
N ALA A 160 -4.25 12.48 -10.80
CA ALA A 160 -5.39 13.25 -11.28
C ALA A 160 -5.23 14.74 -10.95
N ALA A 161 -4.87 15.07 -9.71
CA ALA A 161 -4.62 16.44 -9.28
C ALA A 161 -3.49 17.11 -10.06
N LYS A 162 -2.34 16.43 -10.21
CA LYS A 162 -1.14 16.98 -10.85
C LYS A 162 -1.24 17.09 -12.37
N GLU A 163 -2.00 16.21 -13.02
CA GLU A 163 -2.16 16.20 -14.47
C GLU A 163 -3.27 17.14 -14.96
N ASN A 164 -4.26 17.46 -14.10
CA ASN A 164 -5.43 18.27 -14.48
C ASN A 164 -5.49 19.64 -13.79
N SER A 165 -4.50 19.99 -12.97
CA SER A 165 -4.50 21.25 -12.21
C SER A 165 -3.08 21.74 -11.91
N SER A 166 -2.95 23.05 -11.66
CA SER A 166 -1.73 23.70 -11.17
C SER A 166 -1.77 23.98 -9.65
N LEU A 167 -2.88 23.66 -9.00
CA LEU A 167 -3.12 23.94 -7.59
C LEU A 167 -2.16 23.18 -6.66
N PRO A 168 -1.86 23.70 -5.48
CA PRO A 168 -1.17 22.97 -4.43
C PRO A 168 -1.96 21.71 -4.04
N VAL A 169 -1.24 20.62 -3.75
CA VAL A 169 -1.84 19.33 -3.38
C VAL A 169 -1.41 18.95 -1.98
N PHE A 170 -2.36 18.92 -1.06
CA PHE A 170 -2.21 18.46 0.30
C PHE A 170 -2.78 17.03 0.40
N VAL A 171 -2.10 16.17 1.14
CA VAL A 171 -2.53 14.76 1.27
C VAL A 171 -2.50 14.33 2.72
N THR A 172 -3.60 13.76 3.22
CA THR A 172 -3.64 13.12 4.52
C THR A 172 -4.17 11.71 4.44
N MET A 173 -3.50 10.81 5.18
CA MET A 173 -3.81 9.40 5.24
C MET A 173 -4.42 9.06 6.60
N ILE A 174 -5.19 7.97 6.63
CA ILE A 174 -5.72 7.42 7.88
C ILE A 174 -4.90 6.19 8.29
N PHE A 175 -4.27 6.28 9.47
CA PHE A 175 -3.46 5.20 10.04
C PHE A 175 -4.17 4.60 11.26
N ASP A 176 -3.91 3.32 11.53
CA ASP A 176 -4.24 2.69 12.82
C ASP A 176 -3.21 3.12 13.90
N GLU A 177 -3.44 2.74 15.16
CA GLU A 177 -2.54 3.07 16.28
C GLU A 177 -1.12 2.50 16.12
N ARG A 178 -0.92 1.52 15.24
CA ARG A 178 0.37 0.91 14.91
C ARG A 178 1.09 1.62 13.76
N GLY A 179 0.49 2.67 13.19
CA GLY A 179 1.03 3.40 12.04
C GLY A 179 0.90 2.64 10.71
N LYS A 180 -0.16 1.82 10.57
CA LYS A 180 -0.46 1.08 9.35
C LYS A 180 -1.74 1.58 8.68
N LEU A 181 -1.75 1.59 7.36
CA LEU A 181 -2.96 1.78 6.56
C LEU A 181 -3.80 0.50 6.55
N LEU A 182 -5.06 0.61 6.16
CA LEU A 182 -5.95 -0.54 5.95
C LEU A 182 -5.34 -1.60 5.02
N THR A 183 -4.68 -1.19 3.96
CA THR A 183 -4.02 -2.07 2.98
C THR A 183 -2.62 -2.53 3.40
N GLY A 184 -2.16 -2.17 4.58
CA GLY A 184 -0.91 -2.63 5.20
C GLY A 184 0.28 -1.69 5.05
N GLY A 185 0.15 -0.60 4.28
CA GLY A 185 1.22 0.38 4.09
C GLY A 185 1.71 0.98 5.41
N ASP A 186 3.01 1.09 5.59
CA ASP A 186 3.64 1.73 6.74
C ASP A 186 4.03 3.19 6.46
N VAL A 187 4.32 3.92 7.52
CA VAL A 187 4.69 5.34 7.41
C VAL A 187 5.84 5.58 6.41
N PRO A 188 6.97 4.84 6.44
CA PRO A 188 8.05 5.09 5.49
C PRO A 188 7.67 4.78 4.04
N SER A 189 6.84 3.77 3.76
CA SER A 189 6.37 3.47 2.40
C SER A 189 5.45 4.57 1.86
N VAL A 190 4.53 5.04 2.70
CA VAL A 190 3.62 6.15 2.37
C VAL A 190 4.41 7.43 2.09
N VAL A 191 5.32 7.82 2.99
CA VAL A 191 6.14 9.03 2.82
C VAL A 191 6.97 8.95 1.54
N ALA A 192 7.64 7.82 1.28
CA ALA A 192 8.45 7.64 0.09
C ALA A 192 7.65 7.86 -1.20
N MET A 193 6.42 7.32 -1.26
CA MET A 193 5.54 7.49 -2.42
C MET A 193 5.03 8.93 -2.54
N LEU A 194 4.52 9.54 -1.47
CA LEU A 194 3.97 10.89 -1.49
C LEU A 194 5.02 11.94 -1.85
N GLU A 195 6.24 11.84 -1.27
CA GLU A 195 7.36 12.72 -1.66
C GLU A 195 7.77 12.49 -3.12
N GLY A 196 7.82 11.23 -3.56
CA GLY A 196 8.10 10.90 -4.96
C GLY A 196 7.11 11.55 -5.91
N LEU A 197 5.83 11.55 -5.59
CA LEU A 197 4.74 12.20 -6.33
C LEU A 197 4.71 13.72 -6.13
N ARG A 198 5.61 14.28 -5.30
CA ARG A 198 5.79 15.73 -5.11
C ARG A 198 4.54 16.46 -4.64
N VAL A 199 3.85 15.91 -3.67
CA VAL A 199 2.78 16.65 -2.97
C VAL A 199 3.37 17.86 -2.24
N ASP A 200 2.57 18.90 -2.01
CA ASP A 200 3.06 20.12 -1.36
C ASP A 200 3.11 19.98 0.17
N ALA A 201 2.23 19.16 0.75
CA ALA A 201 2.23 18.77 2.16
C ALA A 201 1.63 17.39 2.32
N LEU A 202 2.06 16.64 3.34
CA LEU A 202 1.54 15.32 3.66
C LEU A 202 1.26 15.17 5.16
N GLY A 203 0.43 14.20 5.53
CA GLY A 203 0.16 14.00 6.94
C GLY A 203 -0.89 12.94 7.23
N LEU A 204 -1.62 13.15 8.31
CA LEU A 204 -2.63 12.21 8.80
C LEU A 204 -3.87 12.95 9.31
N ASN A 205 -5.02 12.31 9.13
CA ASN A 205 -6.29 12.83 9.66
C ASN A 205 -7.23 11.69 10.05
N CYS A 206 -8.25 12.01 10.81
CA CYS A 206 -9.33 11.10 11.20
C CYS A 206 -8.85 9.81 11.93
N GLY A 207 -9.78 8.93 12.29
CA GLY A 207 -9.52 7.63 12.93
C GLY A 207 -9.04 7.71 14.38
N LEU A 208 -8.13 8.62 14.70
CA LEU A 208 -7.46 8.74 15.99
C LEU A 208 -7.66 10.12 16.62
N GLY A 209 -7.53 10.21 17.93
CA GLY A 209 -7.43 11.47 18.67
C GLY A 209 -6.01 12.05 18.63
N PRO A 210 -5.83 13.30 19.09
CA PRO A 210 -4.55 14.00 18.96
C PRO A 210 -3.40 13.33 19.73
N LYS A 211 -3.68 12.66 20.83
CA LYS A 211 -2.67 11.93 21.61
C LYS A 211 -2.15 10.69 20.91
N GLN A 212 -3.06 9.93 20.29
CA GLN A 212 -2.70 8.71 19.55
C GLN A 212 -1.93 9.01 18.26
N MET A 213 -2.11 10.20 17.67
CA MET A 213 -1.39 10.62 16.46
C MET A 213 0.07 11.01 16.71
N LEU A 214 0.48 11.34 17.93
CA LEU A 214 1.85 11.77 18.24
C LEU A 214 2.95 10.77 17.84
N PRO A 215 2.84 9.46 18.14
CA PRO A 215 3.83 8.48 17.67
C PRO A 215 3.97 8.45 16.16
N ILE A 216 2.84 8.47 15.44
CA ILE A 216 2.81 8.43 13.96
C ILE A 216 3.40 9.71 13.37
N LEU A 217 3.11 10.88 13.96
CA LEU A 217 3.75 12.15 13.60
C LEU A 217 5.27 12.08 13.72
N ASN A 218 5.79 11.49 14.78
CA ASN A 218 7.23 11.31 14.97
C ASN A 218 7.85 10.43 13.87
N ASP A 219 7.16 9.38 13.46
CA ASP A 219 7.59 8.54 12.35
C ASP A 219 7.51 9.29 11.01
N LEU A 220 6.42 10.03 10.74
CA LEU A 220 6.34 10.89 9.55
C LEU A 220 7.53 11.85 9.48
N ARG A 221 7.80 12.57 10.57
CA ARG A 221 8.91 13.52 10.67
C ARG A 221 10.27 12.86 10.44
N ARG A 222 10.43 11.61 10.82
CA ARG A 222 11.69 10.86 10.62
C ARG A 222 12.03 10.71 9.15
N TYR A 223 11.03 10.54 8.29
CA TYR A 223 11.23 10.20 6.89
C TYR A 223 10.93 11.34 5.91
N THR A 224 10.06 12.31 6.27
CA THR A 224 9.66 13.38 5.34
C THR A 224 10.52 14.64 5.41
N SER A 225 10.70 15.25 4.23
CA SER A 225 11.25 16.60 4.02
C SER A 225 10.15 17.63 3.71
N LEU A 226 8.86 17.23 3.78
CA LEU A 226 7.73 18.09 3.45
C LEU A 226 7.04 18.63 4.71
N PRO A 227 6.26 19.70 4.59
CA PRO A 227 5.34 20.17 5.62
C PRO A 227 4.38 19.07 6.07
N ILE A 228 4.19 18.90 7.40
CA ILE A 228 3.32 17.87 7.96
C ILE A 228 1.98 18.45 8.37
N ILE A 229 0.91 17.77 7.96
CA ILE A 229 -0.49 18.07 8.29
C ILE A 229 -0.98 17.13 9.36
N VAL A 230 -1.65 17.65 10.40
CA VAL A 230 -2.29 16.84 11.44
C VAL A 230 -3.70 17.35 11.72
N LYS A 231 -4.72 16.51 11.45
CA LYS A 231 -6.15 16.80 11.65
C LYS A 231 -6.82 15.68 12.45
N PRO A 232 -6.65 15.62 13.77
CA PRO A 232 -7.23 14.55 14.59
C PRO A 232 -8.73 14.73 14.83
N ASN A 233 -9.39 13.65 15.22
CA ASN A 233 -10.71 13.72 15.78
C ASN A 233 -10.67 14.36 17.18
N ALA A 234 -11.81 14.85 17.69
CA ALA A 234 -11.92 15.33 19.06
C ALA A 234 -11.92 14.17 20.08
N GLY A 235 -10.99 13.23 19.95
CA GLY A 235 -10.90 11.97 20.66
C GLY A 235 -11.46 10.81 19.87
N LEU A 236 -11.62 9.66 20.51
CA LEU A 236 -12.29 8.51 19.89
C LEU A 236 -13.80 8.68 20.01
N PRO A 237 -14.56 8.26 18.97
CA PRO A 237 -16.01 8.35 19.02
C PRO A 237 -16.57 7.50 20.16
N LYS A 238 -17.50 8.09 20.96
CA LYS A 238 -18.22 7.45 22.05
C LYS A 238 -19.72 7.64 21.87
N GLN A 239 -20.51 6.80 22.48
CA GLN A 239 -21.97 6.96 22.45
C GLN A 239 -22.55 7.27 23.82
N LYS A 240 -23.58 8.12 23.83
CA LYS A 240 -24.39 8.40 25.01
C LYS A 240 -25.83 8.68 24.58
N ASN A 241 -26.77 7.91 25.08
CA ASN A 241 -28.22 8.04 24.77
C ASN A 241 -28.55 7.92 23.26
N GLY A 242 -27.80 7.13 22.51
CA GLY A 242 -27.99 6.97 21.06
C GLY A 242 -27.35 8.08 20.20
N GLU A 243 -26.66 9.03 20.79
CA GLU A 243 -25.94 10.09 20.08
C GLU A 243 -24.42 9.87 20.16
N THR A 244 -23.73 10.00 19.03
CA THR A 244 -22.29 9.97 18.99
C THR A 244 -21.73 11.26 19.55
N TYR A 245 -20.81 11.15 20.52
CA TYR A 245 -20.07 12.28 21.03
C TYR A 245 -18.57 11.97 21.06
N TYR A 246 -17.80 13.02 21.14
CA TYR A 246 -16.35 12.95 21.27
C TYR A 246 -15.97 13.55 22.61
N ASP A 247 -15.01 12.96 23.30
CA ASP A 247 -14.73 13.25 24.71
C ASP A 247 -13.55 14.18 24.95
N VAL A 248 -12.86 14.61 23.90
CA VAL A 248 -11.77 15.57 24.03
C VAL A 248 -12.33 16.98 23.82
N GLU A 249 -12.47 17.70 24.93
CA GLU A 249 -12.98 19.07 24.95
C GLU A 249 -11.99 20.08 24.33
N PRO A 250 -12.46 21.28 23.88
CA PRO A 250 -11.62 22.26 23.19
C PRO A 250 -10.31 22.65 23.89
N ASP A 251 -10.33 22.82 25.19
CA ASP A 251 -9.12 23.20 25.96
C ASP A 251 -8.09 22.05 26.03
N GLU A 252 -8.55 20.81 26.20
CA GLU A 252 -7.68 19.64 26.19
C GLU A 252 -7.12 19.39 24.79
N PHE A 253 -7.98 19.50 23.77
CA PHE A 253 -7.59 19.38 22.37
C PHE A 253 -6.46 20.36 22.04
N ALA A 254 -6.66 21.64 22.32
CA ALA A 254 -5.68 22.68 22.04
C ALA A 254 -4.34 22.42 22.76
N ARG A 255 -4.41 22.01 24.05
CA ARG A 255 -3.23 21.67 24.83
C ARG A 255 -2.40 20.52 24.22
N ILE A 256 -3.04 19.46 23.77
CA ILE A 256 -2.33 18.34 23.11
C ILE A 256 -1.79 18.79 21.74
N MET A 257 -2.54 19.59 21.01
CA MET A 257 -2.10 20.11 19.69
C MET A 257 -0.90 21.05 19.79
N GLN A 258 -0.65 21.72 20.93
CA GLN A 258 0.64 22.41 21.15
C GLN A 258 1.82 21.44 21.09
N GLU A 259 1.67 20.21 21.61
CA GLU A 259 2.72 19.18 21.54
C GLU A 259 2.90 18.71 20.09
N VAL A 260 1.79 18.55 19.35
CA VAL A 260 1.79 18.20 17.93
C VAL A 260 2.58 19.25 17.11
N VAL A 261 2.38 20.54 17.36
CA VAL A 261 3.15 21.62 16.72
C VAL A 261 4.64 21.56 17.10
N LYS A 262 4.96 21.40 18.39
CA LYS A 262 6.35 21.27 18.85
C LYS A 262 7.06 20.06 18.25
N GLU A 263 6.33 18.98 17.97
CA GLU A 263 6.86 17.79 17.29
C GLU A 263 6.99 17.95 15.78
N GLY A 264 6.49 19.04 15.18
CA GLY A 264 6.82 19.44 13.81
C GLY A 264 5.67 19.51 12.84
N ALA A 265 4.43 19.37 13.28
CA ALA A 265 3.29 19.71 12.44
C ALA A 265 3.26 21.22 12.17
N CYS A 266 3.03 21.59 10.92
CA CYS A 266 2.96 23.00 10.53
C CYS A 266 1.66 23.37 9.80
N VAL A 267 0.81 22.38 9.53
CA VAL A 267 -0.57 22.55 9.08
C VAL A 267 -1.45 21.75 10.04
N ILE A 268 -2.30 22.40 10.79
CA ILE A 268 -3.09 21.77 11.85
C ILE A 268 -4.57 22.17 11.74
N GLY A 269 -5.43 21.26 12.15
CA GLY A 269 -6.87 21.47 12.15
C GLY A 269 -7.55 20.38 12.96
N GLY A 270 -8.80 20.12 12.64
CA GLY A 270 -9.58 19.06 13.25
C GLY A 270 -10.27 18.18 12.20
N CYS A 271 -10.80 17.04 12.63
CA CYS A 271 -11.65 16.17 11.85
C CYS A 271 -12.94 15.88 12.63
N CYS A 272 -13.45 14.65 12.62
CA CYS A 272 -14.72 14.33 13.26
C CYS A 272 -14.80 14.77 14.72
N GLY A 273 -15.96 15.33 15.11
CA GLY A 273 -16.24 15.83 16.46
C GLY A 273 -15.64 17.19 16.80
N THR A 274 -14.71 17.71 16.00
CA THR A 274 -14.17 19.06 16.25
C THR A 274 -15.15 20.14 15.77
N THR A 275 -15.28 21.21 16.54
CA THR A 275 -16.20 22.33 16.32
C THR A 275 -15.42 23.62 16.11
N PRO A 276 -16.08 24.71 15.69
CA PRO A 276 -15.43 26.04 15.64
C PRO A 276 -14.79 26.46 16.96
N GLU A 277 -15.30 25.98 18.11
CA GLU A 277 -14.70 26.24 19.42
C GLU A 277 -13.36 25.53 19.60
N HIS A 278 -13.26 24.28 19.17
CA HIS A 278 -11.98 23.55 19.15
C HIS A 278 -10.94 24.30 18.31
N ILE A 279 -11.33 24.75 17.11
CA ILE A 279 -10.42 25.47 16.23
C ILE A 279 -10.05 26.84 16.81
N LYS A 280 -10.98 27.55 17.42
CA LYS A 280 -10.70 28.81 18.11
C LYS A 280 -9.65 28.64 19.21
N LYS A 281 -9.84 27.66 20.08
CA LYS A 281 -8.87 27.34 21.13
C LYS A 281 -7.53 26.91 20.58
N LEU A 282 -7.55 26.07 19.53
CA LEU A 282 -6.36 25.66 18.80
C LEU A 282 -5.56 26.86 18.31
N VAL A 283 -6.21 27.81 17.64
CA VAL A 283 -5.58 29.02 17.13
C VAL A 283 -5.05 29.91 18.28
N GLU A 284 -5.86 30.11 19.31
CA GLU A 284 -5.46 30.91 20.49
C GLU A 284 -4.18 30.41 21.13
N GLU A 285 -4.06 29.08 21.31
CA GLU A 285 -2.96 28.43 22.00
C GLU A 285 -1.73 28.14 21.13
N CYS A 286 -1.90 28.02 19.80
CA CYS A 286 -0.83 27.57 18.93
C CYS A 286 -0.25 28.65 18.00
N LYS A 287 -0.98 29.74 17.67
CA LYS A 287 -0.58 30.73 16.66
C LYS A 287 0.80 31.35 16.87
N ASP A 288 1.22 31.52 18.11
CA ASP A 288 2.49 32.15 18.47
C ASP A 288 3.61 31.11 18.74
N LEU A 289 3.35 29.83 18.56
CA LEU A 289 4.35 28.80 18.74
C LEU A 289 5.38 28.82 17.60
N PRO A 290 6.67 28.68 17.95
CA PRO A 290 7.71 28.61 16.91
C PRO A 290 7.59 27.30 16.13
N LEU A 291 7.62 27.41 14.81
CA LEU A 291 7.68 26.21 13.96
C LEU A 291 9.01 25.51 14.09
N ARG A 292 8.95 24.21 14.18
CA ARG A 292 10.12 23.36 14.03
C ARG A 292 10.61 23.41 12.56
N LYS A 293 11.90 23.62 12.38
CA LYS A 293 12.50 23.64 11.04
C LYS A 293 12.32 22.29 10.36
N ILE A 294 11.81 22.31 9.15
CA ILE A 294 11.74 21.09 8.31
C ILE A 294 13.15 20.68 7.92
N GLU A 295 13.51 19.45 8.25
CA GLU A 295 14.81 18.89 7.95
C GLU A 295 14.76 18.17 6.60
N LYS A 296 15.70 18.49 5.72
CA LYS A 296 15.85 17.75 4.46
C LYS A 296 16.40 16.34 4.74
N LYS A 297 15.67 15.31 4.31
CA LYS A 297 16.09 13.91 4.43
C LYS A 297 16.88 13.46 3.20
N HIS A 298 17.83 12.57 3.44
CA HIS A 298 18.76 12.11 2.42
C HIS A 298 18.70 10.60 2.19
N ASP A 299 17.73 9.92 2.81
CA ASP A 299 17.58 8.48 2.69
C ASP A 299 17.05 8.12 1.30
N THR A 300 17.73 7.18 0.65
CA THR A 300 17.27 6.58 -0.60
C THR A 300 16.30 5.48 -0.27
N ILE A 301 15.03 5.68 -0.61
CA ILE A 301 13.93 4.76 -0.24
C ILE A 301 13.16 4.36 -1.48
N VAL A 302 13.01 3.08 -1.68
CA VAL A 302 12.03 2.48 -2.60
C VAL A 302 10.93 1.83 -1.77
N SER A 303 9.70 1.79 -2.28
CA SER A 303 8.59 1.20 -1.55
C SER A 303 7.63 0.47 -2.47
N SER A 304 6.92 -0.48 -1.88
CA SER A 304 5.70 -1.09 -2.39
C SER A 304 4.49 -0.54 -1.61
N TYR A 305 3.33 -1.14 -1.83
CA TYR A 305 2.12 -0.85 -1.05
C TYR A 305 2.26 -1.19 0.45
N GLY A 306 3.12 -2.15 0.81
CA GLY A 306 3.18 -2.72 2.18
C GLY A 306 4.45 -2.39 2.95
N GLN A 307 5.55 -2.10 2.28
CA GLN A 307 6.83 -1.89 2.95
C GLN A 307 7.77 -0.97 2.17
N ALA A 308 8.70 -0.36 2.91
CA ALA A 308 9.80 0.42 2.37
C ALA A 308 11.13 -0.34 2.49
N VAL A 309 11.99 -0.19 1.51
CA VAL A 309 13.39 -0.64 1.55
C VAL A 309 14.30 0.58 1.47
N ILE A 310 15.03 0.79 2.55
CA ILE A 310 16.01 1.87 2.64
C ILE A 310 17.35 1.33 2.13
N LEU A 311 17.89 1.99 1.12
CA LEU A 311 19.24 1.73 0.62
C LEU A 311 20.21 2.53 1.50
N ASP A 312 20.76 1.88 2.49
CA ASP A 312 21.70 2.42 3.45
C ASP A 312 23.11 1.77 3.24
N ASP A 313 23.89 1.68 4.29
CA ASP A 313 25.21 1.07 4.21
C ASP A 313 25.15 -0.47 4.30
N MET A 314 24.06 -1.04 4.81
CA MET A 314 23.79 -2.46 4.72
C MET A 314 23.37 -2.82 3.30
N PRO A 315 24.12 -3.67 2.58
CA PRO A 315 23.79 -4.01 1.19
C PRO A 315 22.40 -4.63 1.06
N ARG A 316 21.69 -4.28 -0.01
CA ARG A 316 20.37 -4.87 -0.34
C ARG A 316 20.51 -5.82 -1.52
N ILE A 317 19.63 -6.82 -1.58
CA ILE A 317 19.58 -7.79 -2.67
C ILE A 317 18.45 -7.41 -3.60
N ILE A 318 18.77 -7.23 -4.88
CA ILE A 318 17.78 -7.13 -5.97
C ILE A 318 17.78 -8.46 -6.70
N GLY A 319 16.64 -9.14 -6.71
CA GLY A 319 16.50 -10.46 -7.32
C GLY A 319 16.45 -10.38 -8.85
N GLU A 320 17.35 -11.09 -9.56
CA GLU A 320 17.56 -11.00 -11.02
C GLU A 320 16.74 -12.00 -11.85
N ARG A 321 15.80 -12.76 -11.24
CA ARG A 321 15.23 -13.92 -11.92
C ARG A 321 14.11 -13.58 -12.89
N ILE A 322 13.35 -12.51 -12.67
CA ILE A 322 12.28 -12.05 -13.55
C ILE A 322 12.90 -11.22 -14.69
N ASN A 323 13.62 -11.89 -15.56
CA ASN A 323 14.35 -11.28 -16.69
C ASN A 323 14.62 -12.34 -17.75
N PRO A 324 14.28 -12.11 -19.03
CA PRO A 324 14.42 -13.10 -20.10
C PRO A 324 15.87 -13.39 -20.51
N THR A 325 16.83 -12.55 -20.13
CA THR A 325 18.22 -12.66 -20.57
C THR A 325 18.84 -13.98 -20.12
N GLY A 326 19.20 -14.84 -21.08
CA GLY A 326 19.82 -16.14 -20.83
C GLY A 326 18.92 -17.22 -20.23
N LYS A 327 17.61 -16.96 -20.06
CA LYS A 327 16.65 -17.88 -19.40
C LYS A 327 15.57 -18.37 -20.37
N LYS A 328 15.78 -19.55 -20.94
CA LYS A 328 14.88 -20.11 -21.96
C LYS A 328 13.45 -20.28 -21.45
N LYS A 329 13.28 -20.87 -20.26
CA LYS A 329 11.95 -21.10 -19.65
C LYS A 329 11.21 -19.79 -19.40
N PHE A 330 11.90 -18.76 -18.92
CA PHE A 330 11.28 -17.45 -18.69
C PHE A 330 10.82 -16.79 -20.00
N LYS A 331 11.61 -16.94 -21.10
CA LYS A 331 11.19 -16.49 -22.44
C LYS A 331 9.94 -17.21 -22.93
N GLU A 332 9.85 -18.52 -22.68
CA GLU A 332 8.68 -19.33 -23.01
C GLU A 332 7.46 -18.89 -22.18
N ALA A 333 7.65 -18.64 -20.88
CA ALA A 333 6.59 -18.14 -20.00
C ALA A 333 6.03 -16.79 -20.48
N LEU A 334 6.89 -15.84 -20.85
CA LEU A 334 6.44 -14.55 -21.39
C LEU A 334 5.65 -14.72 -22.70
N LYS A 335 6.12 -15.59 -23.61
CA LYS A 335 5.43 -15.85 -24.91
C LYS A 335 4.07 -16.53 -24.74
N ASN A 336 3.95 -17.38 -23.75
CA ASN A 336 2.72 -18.12 -23.47
C ASN A 336 1.84 -17.43 -22.42
N GLU A 337 2.25 -16.27 -21.93
CA GLU A 337 1.59 -15.54 -20.83
C GLU A 337 1.42 -16.40 -19.56
N ASP A 338 2.36 -17.29 -19.29
CA ASP A 338 2.39 -18.14 -18.09
C ASP A 338 2.74 -17.28 -16.85
N MET A 339 1.71 -16.65 -16.29
CA MET A 339 1.86 -15.78 -15.13
C MET A 339 2.28 -16.57 -13.90
N ASP A 340 1.78 -17.76 -13.70
CA ASP A 340 2.13 -18.60 -12.54
C ASP A 340 3.63 -18.86 -12.44
N TYR A 341 4.28 -19.14 -13.58
CA TYR A 341 5.73 -19.29 -13.61
C TYR A 341 6.45 -18.00 -13.20
N ILE A 342 5.98 -16.85 -13.69
CA ILE A 342 6.56 -15.54 -13.37
C ILE A 342 6.37 -15.22 -11.87
N LEU A 343 5.16 -15.43 -11.34
CA LEU A 343 4.84 -15.21 -9.93
C LEU A 343 5.64 -16.14 -9.01
N LYS A 344 5.82 -17.40 -9.41
CA LYS A 344 6.65 -18.36 -8.70
C LYS A 344 8.12 -17.94 -8.62
N GLU A 345 8.67 -17.35 -9.67
CA GLU A 345 10.03 -16.79 -9.64
C GLU A 345 10.11 -15.62 -8.64
N ALA A 346 9.09 -14.77 -8.56
CA ALA A 346 9.03 -13.67 -7.59
C ALA A 346 9.00 -14.19 -6.14
N ILE A 347 8.07 -15.07 -5.85
CA ILE A 347 7.89 -15.68 -4.52
C ILE A 347 9.16 -16.41 -4.10
N THR A 348 9.74 -17.21 -5.01
CA THR A 348 10.99 -17.93 -4.73
C THR A 348 12.11 -16.97 -4.35
N GLN A 349 12.25 -15.84 -5.03
CA GLN A 349 13.27 -14.85 -4.71
C GLN A 349 13.01 -14.16 -3.37
N GLN A 350 11.77 -13.84 -3.07
CA GLN A 350 11.35 -13.30 -1.77
C GLN A 350 11.71 -14.27 -0.64
N ASP A 351 11.34 -15.54 -0.77
CA ASP A 351 11.63 -16.59 0.23
C ASP A 351 13.14 -16.85 0.42
N LYS A 352 13.93 -16.57 -0.62
CA LYS A 352 15.40 -16.66 -0.58
C LYS A 352 16.08 -15.39 -0.07
N GLY A 353 15.33 -14.36 0.29
CA GLY A 353 15.83 -13.15 0.94
C GLY A 353 16.16 -12.00 -0.01
N ALA A 354 15.52 -11.92 -1.18
CA ALA A 354 15.52 -10.69 -1.96
C ALA A 354 14.80 -9.56 -1.19
N HIS A 355 15.26 -8.33 -1.38
CA HIS A 355 14.65 -7.14 -0.80
C HIS A 355 13.87 -6.33 -1.85
N ILE A 356 14.27 -6.45 -3.11
CA ILE A 356 13.69 -5.79 -4.28
C ILE A 356 13.68 -6.83 -5.40
N LEU A 357 12.72 -6.77 -6.31
CA LEU A 357 12.66 -7.64 -7.49
C LEU A 357 12.92 -6.84 -8.76
N ASP A 358 13.92 -7.24 -9.53
CA ASP A 358 14.16 -6.74 -10.89
C ASP A 358 13.16 -7.36 -11.85
N VAL A 359 12.43 -6.54 -12.60
CA VAL A 359 11.35 -6.96 -13.51
C VAL A 359 11.64 -6.46 -14.91
N ASN A 360 12.03 -7.39 -15.77
CA ASN A 360 12.27 -7.17 -17.19
C ASN A 360 11.45 -8.18 -18.01
N VAL A 361 10.65 -7.68 -18.95
CA VAL A 361 9.81 -8.48 -19.84
C VAL A 361 10.15 -8.27 -21.31
N GLY A 362 11.23 -7.55 -21.62
CA GLY A 362 11.61 -7.17 -22.98
C GLY A 362 11.95 -8.37 -23.86
N LEU A 363 11.09 -8.66 -24.83
CA LEU A 363 11.28 -9.65 -25.88
C LEU A 363 10.83 -9.08 -27.22
N PRO A 364 11.56 -9.33 -28.33
CA PRO A 364 11.20 -8.78 -29.64
C PRO A 364 9.81 -9.19 -30.17
N ASP A 365 9.29 -10.32 -29.71
CA ASP A 365 8.10 -10.96 -30.28
C ASP A 365 6.82 -10.71 -29.45
N ILE A 366 6.86 -9.82 -28.45
CA ILE A 366 5.71 -9.52 -27.57
C ILE A 366 5.47 -8.01 -27.47
N ASP A 367 4.24 -7.62 -27.12
CA ASP A 367 3.93 -6.25 -26.72
C ASP A 367 4.48 -6.00 -25.31
N GLU A 368 5.62 -5.32 -25.23
CA GLU A 368 6.31 -5.07 -23.97
C GLU A 368 5.48 -4.19 -23.04
N VAL A 369 4.73 -3.21 -23.57
CA VAL A 369 3.89 -2.31 -22.76
C VAL A 369 2.78 -3.10 -22.07
N ALA A 370 2.03 -3.88 -22.81
CA ALA A 370 0.94 -4.70 -22.29
C ALA A 370 1.46 -5.78 -21.32
N MET A 371 2.59 -6.43 -21.65
CA MET A 371 3.17 -7.45 -20.80
C MET A 371 3.73 -6.86 -19.49
N MET A 372 4.41 -5.71 -19.53
CA MET A 372 4.92 -5.05 -18.34
C MET A 372 3.77 -4.62 -17.42
N GLU A 373 2.71 -4.06 -17.98
CA GLU A 373 1.51 -3.72 -17.20
C GLU A 373 0.94 -4.94 -16.49
N LYS A 374 0.73 -6.04 -17.23
CA LYS A 374 0.18 -7.29 -16.69
C LYS A 374 1.07 -7.85 -15.58
N VAL A 375 2.37 -7.98 -15.84
CA VAL A 375 3.32 -8.52 -14.87
C VAL A 375 3.42 -7.67 -13.61
N VAL A 376 3.47 -6.34 -13.73
CA VAL A 376 3.51 -5.44 -12.57
C VAL A 376 2.23 -5.54 -11.74
N LYS A 377 1.05 -5.61 -12.37
CA LYS A 377 -0.23 -5.81 -11.66
C LYS A 377 -0.26 -7.13 -10.89
N GLU A 378 0.11 -8.22 -11.55
CA GLU A 378 0.08 -9.56 -10.94
C GLU A 378 1.13 -9.70 -9.82
N LEU A 379 2.34 -9.19 -10.00
CA LEU A 379 3.37 -9.22 -8.96
C LEU A 379 2.93 -8.51 -7.68
N GLN A 380 2.28 -7.36 -7.79
CA GLN A 380 1.79 -6.60 -6.64
C GLN A 380 0.70 -7.33 -5.84
N SER A 381 0.07 -8.36 -6.41
CA SER A 381 -0.92 -9.18 -5.73
C SER A 381 -0.30 -10.28 -4.85
N VAL A 382 0.90 -10.78 -5.20
CA VAL A 382 1.53 -11.92 -4.52
C VAL A 382 2.76 -11.56 -3.69
N THR A 383 3.38 -10.40 -3.94
CA THR A 383 4.57 -9.97 -3.19
C THR A 383 4.45 -8.55 -2.67
N SER A 384 4.93 -8.32 -1.46
CA SER A 384 5.08 -6.98 -0.88
C SER A 384 6.45 -6.35 -1.15
N LEU A 385 7.35 -7.02 -1.89
CA LEU A 385 8.65 -6.46 -2.21
C LEU A 385 8.52 -5.31 -3.21
N PRO A 386 9.29 -4.22 -3.04
CA PRO A 386 9.43 -3.20 -4.07
C PRO A 386 9.95 -3.77 -5.38
N LEU A 387 9.51 -3.19 -6.50
CA LEU A 387 9.96 -3.58 -7.83
C LEU A 387 10.99 -2.60 -8.40
N GLN A 388 11.98 -3.15 -9.09
CA GLN A 388 12.84 -2.43 -10.01
C GLN A 388 12.27 -2.65 -11.42
N ILE A 389 11.74 -1.60 -12.02
CA ILE A 389 11.21 -1.64 -13.39
C ILE A 389 12.40 -1.53 -14.35
N ASP A 390 12.71 -2.62 -15.04
CA ASP A 390 13.86 -2.74 -15.94
C ASP A 390 13.40 -2.84 -17.40
N THR A 391 13.47 -1.72 -18.11
CA THR A 391 13.13 -1.63 -19.53
C THR A 391 13.84 -0.45 -20.21
N VAL A 392 14.06 -0.58 -21.49
CA VAL A 392 14.55 0.50 -22.37
C VAL A 392 13.40 1.16 -23.17
N ASP A 393 12.19 0.62 -23.12
CA ASP A 393 11.01 1.21 -23.74
C ASP A 393 10.37 2.24 -22.79
N GLY A 394 10.44 3.53 -23.18
CA GLY A 394 9.88 4.62 -22.37
C GLY A 394 8.38 4.50 -22.16
N LYS A 395 7.62 3.89 -23.07
CA LYS A 395 6.16 3.69 -22.90
C LYS A 395 5.87 2.58 -21.89
N ALA A 396 6.61 1.47 -21.96
CA ALA A 396 6.51 0.39 -20.99
C ALA A 396 6.92 0.90 -19.59
N MET A 397 7.98 1.69 -19.50
CA MET A 397 8.43 2.35 -18.27
C MET A 397 7.33 3.27 -17.71
N GLU A 398 6.78 4.17 -18.52
CA GLU A 398 5.72 5.10 -18.12
C GLU A 398 4.49 4.36 -17.61
N ARG A 399 4.00 3.34 -18.36
CA ARG A 399 2.82 2.59 -17.97
C ARG A 399 3.06 1.84 -16.66
N ALA A 400 4.20 1.20 -16.49
CA ALA A 400 4.57 0.51 -15.27
C ALA A 400 4.65 1.47 -14.08
N MET A 401 5.33 2.61 -14.21
CA MET A 401 5.43 3.61 -13.16
C MET A 401 4.06 4.17 -12.76
N ARG A 402 3.15 4.36 -13.73
CA ARG A 402 1.81 4.87 -13.47
C ARG A 402 0.99 3.95 -12.58
N ILE A 403 1.00 2.66 -12.87
CA ILE A 403 0.18 1.65 -12.16
C ILE A 403 0.89 0.98 -10.98
N TYR A 404 2.15 1.29 -10.73
CA TYR A 404 2.89 0.73 -9.61
C TYR A 404 2.47 1.37 -8.28
N ASN A 405 2.04 0.55 -7.33
CA ASN A 405 1.61 1.00 -6.00
C ASN A 405 2.81 1.14 -5.05
N GLY A 406 3.41 2.30 -5.04
CA GLY A 406 4.60 2.64 -4.27
C GLY A 406 5.56 3.55 -5.02
N LYS A 407 6.80 3.64 -4.51
CA LYS A 407 7.92 4.34 -5.16
C LYS A 407 8.89 3.31 -5.74
N PRO A 408 8.87 3.05 -7.06
CA PRO A 408 9.69 2.02 -7.69
C PRO A 408 11.16 2.41 -7.79
N MET A 409 12.00 1.40 -8.05
CA MET A 409 13.33 1.62 -8.63
C MET A 409 13.20 1.56 -10.16
N ILE A 410 13.92 2.43 -10.88
CA ILE A 410 13.82 2.57 -12.35
C ILE A 410 15.18 2.24 -12.97
N ASN A 411 15.22 1.20 -13.76
CA ASN A 411 16.41 0.73 -14.47
C ASN A 411 16.15 0.86 -16.00
N SER A 412 16.72 1.85 -16.70
CA SER A 412 17.71 2.80 -16.23
C SER A 412 17.76 4.10 -17.08
N VAL A 413 18.49 5.07 -16.57
CA VAL A 413 18.94 6.23 -17.34
C VAL A 413 20.46 6.11 -17.57
N ASN A 414 21.00 6.78 -18.58
CA ASN A 414 22.45 6.87 -18.79
C ASN A 414 22.91 8.30 -19.11
N GLY A 415 24.20 8.47 -19.34
CA GLY A 415 24.79 9.78 -19.64
C GLY A 415 24.44 10.37 -20.99
N LYS A 416 23.74 9.64 -21.90
CA LYS A 416 23.34 10.14 -23.19
C LYS A 416 22.15 11.10 -23.06
N GLN A 417 22.16 12.16 -23.90
CA GLN A 417 21.08 13.16 -23.90
C GLN A 417 19.69 12.52 -24.08
N VAL A 418 19.54 11.67 -25.10
CA VAL A 418 18.26 11.04 -25.44
C VAL A 418 17.69 10.26 -24.25
N SER A 419 18.51 9.46 -23.53
CA SER A 419 18.08 8.70 -22.39
C SER A 419 17.62 9.60 -21.22
N ARG A 420 18.30 10.70 -20.99
CA ARG A 420 17.95 11.65 -19.93
C ARG A 420 16.66 12.39 -20.23
N ASP A 421 16.48 12.82 -21.48
CA ASP A 421 15.27 13.53 -21.93
C ASP A 421 14.02 12.64 -21.91
N GLU A 422 14.18 11.32 -22.02
CA GLU A 422 13.10 10.36 -21.94
C GLU A 422 12.79 9.96 -20.47
N VAL A 423 13.79 9.59 -19.67
CA VAL A 423 13.59 8.99 -18.35
C VAL A 423 13.37 10.03 -17.24
N PHE A 424 14.10 11.13 -17.21
CA PHE A 424 13.99 12.10 -16.12
C PHE A 424 12.60 12.75 -16.00
N PRO A 425 11.89 13.08 -17.09
CA PRO A 425 10.49 13.54 -17.00
C PRO A 425 9.57 12.52 -16.33
N LEU A 426 9.75 11.22 -16.62
CA LEU A 426 8.96 10.15 -16.01
C LEU A 426 9.24 10.03 -14.50
N VAL A 427 10.52 10.04 -14.11
CA VAL A 427 10.92 10.03 -12.69
C VAL A 427 10.37 11.26 -11.97
N ARG A 428 10.39 12.41 -12.59
CA ARG A 428 9.81 13.64 -12.02
C ARG A 428 8.29 13.53 -11.84
N LYS A 429 7.60 12.92 -12.79
CA LYS A 429 6.13 12.82 -12.82
C LYS A 429 5.60 11.79 -11.84
N TYR A 430 6.16 10.59 -11.85
CA TYR A 430 5.63 9.45 -11.10
C TYR A 430 6.38 9.15 -9.80
N GLY A 431 7.51 9.80 -9.57
CA GLY A 431 8.44 9.43 -8.52
C GLY A 431 9.21 8.15 -8.85
N GLY A 432 10.30 7.90 -8.15
CA GLY A 432 11.11 6.70 -8.31
C GLY A 432 12.56 6.97 -7.92
N VAL A 433 13.30 5.90 -7.65
CA VAL A 433 14.76 5.92 -7.49
C VAL A 433 15.37 5.42 -8.80
N VAL A 434 16.06 6.31 -9.52
CA VAL A 434 16.57 5.97 -10.86
C VAL A 434 17.99 5.45 -10.82
N VAL A 435 18.24 4.34 -11.51
CA VAL A 435 19.57 3.76 -11.75
C VAL A 435 20.24 4.51 -12.90
N GLY A 436 21.38 5.14 -12.61
CA GLY A 436 22.20 5.82 -13.61
C GLY A 436 23.37 4.94 -14.07
N LEU A 437 23.32 4.48 -15.32
CA LEU A 437 24.41 3.71 -15.93
C LEU A 437 25.55 4.63 -16.38
N THR A 438 26.78 4.32 -16.00
CA THR A 438 27.96 5.13 -16.38
C THR A 438 28.41 4.87 -17.82
N ILE A 439 27.49 5.13 -18.77
CA ILE A 439 27.72 5.10 -20.21
C ILE A 439 27.23 6.42 -20.82
N ASP A 440 27.93 7.01 -21.75
CA ASP A 440 27.54 8.22 -22.47
C ASP A 440 27.68 8.07 -23.99
N GLU A 441 27.73 9.19 -24.70
CA GLU A 441 27.83 9.22 -26.17
C GLU A 441 29.16 8.58 -26.68
N GLU A 442 30.19 8.55 -25.83
CA GLU A 442 31.50 7.94 -26.15
C GLU A 442 31.56 6.44 -25.82
N GLY A 443 30.49 5.92 -25.20
CA GLY A 443 30.37 4.53 -24.74
C GLY A 443 30.72 4.34 -23.27
N ILE A 444 31.16 3.13 -22.89
CA ILE A 444 31.51 2.80 -21.50
C ILE A 444 32.99 3.23 -21.28
N PRO A 445 33.29 4.12 -20.30
CA PRO A 445 34.65 4.51 -19.97
C PRO A 445 35.49 3.31 -19.50
N LYS A 446 36.72 3.23 -19.95
CA LYS A 446 37.65 2.12 -19.67
C LYS A 446 38.30 2.21 -18.29
N ASP A 447 38.24 3.36 -17.65
CA ASP A 447 38.82 3.63 -16.33
C ASP A 447 37.82 4.15 -15.32
N ALA A 448 38.18 4.15 -14.06
CA ALA A 448 37.31 4.59 -12.98
C ALA A 448 37.04 6.11 -13.05
N GLU A 449 38.03 6.93 -13.48
CA GLU A 449 37.85 8.37 -13.64
C GLU A 449 36.76 8.73 -14.63
N GLY A 450 36.73 8.07 -15.78
CA GLY A 450 35.68 8.27 -16.78
C GLY A 450 34.30 7.87 -16.28
N ARG A 451 34.19 6.76 -15.54
CA ARG A 451 32.95 6.32 -14.94
C ARG A 451 32.44 7.31 -13.88
N VAL A 452 33.29 7.82 -13.03
CA VAL A 452 32.96 8.85 -12.04
C VAL A 452 32.52 10.14 -12.72
N ARG A 453 33.21 10.57 -13.80
CA ARG A 453 32.80 11.74 -14.60
C ARG A 453 31.39 11.58 -15.17
N VAL A 454 31.07 10.41 -15.74
CA VAL A 454 29.73 10.16 -16.29
C VAL A 454 28.68 10.12 -15.17
N ALA A 455 28.99 9.52 -14.01
CA ALA A 455 28.14 9.56 -12.83
C ALA A 455 27.82 11.00 -12.41
N GLY A 456 28.83 11.86 -12.32
CA GLY A 456 28.67 13.28 -12.02
C GLY A 456 27.78 14.01 -13.05
N LYS A 457 27.95 13.68 -14.36
CA LYS A 457 27.10 14.21 -15.42
C LYS A 457 25.62 13.84 -15.19
N ILE A 458 25.33 12.56 -14.92
CA ILE A 458 23.96 12.09 -14.67
C ILE A 458 23.35 12.80 -13.46
N ILE A 459 24.07 12.89 -12.34
CA ILE A 459 23.62 13.53 -11.11
C ILE A 459 23.30 15.01 -11.31
N ASN A 460 24.22 15.74 -12.00
CA ASN A 460 24.04 17.17 -12.25
C ASN A 460 22.88 17.45 -13.21
N GLU A 461 22.69 16.59 -14.22
CA GLU A 461 21.55 16.73 -15.13
C GLU A 461 20.22 16.41 -14.43
N ALA A 462 20.16 15.37 -13.61
CA ALA A 462 18.97 15.02 -12.81
C ALA A 462 18.50 16.19 -11.92
N ALA A 463 19.45 16.93 -11.34
CA ALA A 463 19.16 18.11 -10.53
C ALA A 463 18.39 19.21 -11.31
N LYS A 464 18.62 19.36 -12.63
CA LYS A 464 17.89 20.31 -13.48
C LYS A 464 16.41 19.93 -13.63
N TYR A 465 16.09 18.67 -13.53
CA TYR A 465 14.72 18.15 -13.49
C TYR A 465 14.12 18.19 -12.06
N GLY A 466 14.92 18.67 -11.08
CA GLY A 466 14.55 18.71 -9.68
C GLY A 466 14.55 17.32 -9.01
N ILE A 467 15.26 16.33 -9.57
CA ILE A 467 15.47 15.01 -8.95
C ILE A 467 16.61 15.14 -7.95
N ASP A 468 16.34 14.76 -6.69
CA ASP A 468 17.33 14.84 -5.61
C ASP A 468 18.32 13.67 -5.69
N LYS A 469 19.53 13.88 -5.14
CA LYS A 469 20.56 12.83 -5.06
C LYS A 469 20.09 11.56 -4.35
N LYS A 470 19.17 11.69 -3.38
CA LYS A 470 18.58 10.54 -2.69
C LYS A 470 17.75 9.63 -3.61
N ASP A 471 17.31 10.16 -4.75
CA ASP A 471 16.51 9.43 -5.73
C ASP A 471 17.36 8.93 -6.92
N ILE A 472 18.69 8.91 -6.76
CA ILE A 472 19.65 8.43 -7.77
C ILE A 472 20.53 7.36 -7.16
N VAL A 473 20.65 6.25 -7.88
CA VAL A 473 21.58 5.15 -7.58
C VAL A 473 22.47 4.93 -8.81
N ILE A 474 23.77 4.86 -8.64
CA ILE A 474 24.72 4.74 -9.76
C ILE A 474 25.16 3.29 -9.96
N ASP A 475 24.99 2.80 -11.18
CA ASP A 475 25.62 1.58 -11.66
C ASP A 475 26.90 1.96 -12.43
N VAL A 476 28.04 1.64 -11.85
CA VAL A 476 29.35 1.92 -12.46
C VAL A 476 29.73 0.88 -13.53
N LEU A 477 28.84 -0.05 -13.83
CA LEU A 477 28.95 -1.13 -14.81
C LEU A 477 30.01 -2.19 -14.47
N THR A 478 29.59 -3.45 -14.52
CA THR A 478 30.46 -4.61 -14.33
C THR A 478 30.87 -5.18 -15.68
N MET A 479 32.12 -5.04 -16.04
CA MET A 479 32.67 -5.64 -17.26
C MET A 479 33.27 -7.01 -16.94
N THR A 480 33.08 -7.96 -17.84
CA THR A 480 33.56 -9.33 -17.63
C THR A 480 35.09 -9.41 -17.72
N ILE A 481 35.69 -10.08 -16.74
CA ILE A 481 37.15 -10.27 -16.67
C ILE A 481 37.68 -11.21 -17.75
N SER A 482 36.81 -11.94 -18.45
CA SER A 482 37.22 -12.75 -19.60
C SER A 482 37.58 -11.93 -20.83
N SER A 483 37.04 -10.71 -20.98
CA SER A 483 37.34 -9.79 -22.08
C SER A 483 38.15 -8.57 -21.62
N GLU A 484 37.97 -8.13 -20.36
CA GLU A 484 38.66 -6.95 -19.80
C GLU A 484 39.45 -7.31 -18.56
N LYS A 485 40.77 -7.44 -18.72
CA LYS A 485 41.68 -7.89 -17.65
C LYS A 485 41.58 -7.09 -16.35
N ASP A 486 41.37 -5.79 -16.41
CA ASP A 486 41.30 -4.89 -15.26
C ASP A 486 39.85 -4.51 -14.89
N GLY A 487 38.84 -5.13 -15.55
CA GLY A 487 37.44 -4.78 -15.38
C GLY A 487 36.96 -4.79 -13.93
N ALA A 488 37.37 -5.78 -13.13
CA ALA A 488 37.03 -5.85 -11.70
C ALA A 488 37.65 -4.68 -10.91
N LYS A 489 38.92 -4.35 -11.14
CA LYS A 489 39.61 -3.25 -10.42
C LYS A 489 38.95 -1.90 -10.73
N VAL A 490 38.71 -1.64 -12.01
CA VAL A 490 38.03 -0.41 -12.47
C VAL A 490 36.67 -0.26 -11.84
N THR A 491 35.86 -1.35 -11.81
CA THR A 491 34.54 -1.33 -11.18
C THR A 491 34.60 -1.04 -9.68
N LEU A 492 35.50 -1.73 -8.95
CA LEU A 492 35.66 -1.54 -7.49
C LEU A 492 36.14 -0.14 -7.13
N GLU A 493 37.10 0.40 -7.88
CA GLU A 493 37.58 1.78 -7.69
C GLU A 493 36.50 2.81 -8.00
N ALA A 494 35.73 2.62 -9.09
CA ALA A 494 34.65 3.51 -9.45
C ALA A 494 33.53 3.50 -8.42
N LEU A 495 33.16 2.34 -7.87
CA LEU A 495 32.20 2.22 -6.77
C LEU A 495 32.61 3.07 -5.58
N LYS A 496 33.82 2.88 -5.10
CA LYS A 496 34.38 3.61 -3.96
C LYS A 496 34.32 5.11 -4.20
N ARG A 497 34.81 5.56 -5.33
CA ARG A 497 34.89 6.99 -5.65
C ARG A 497 33.54 7.64 -5.83
N VAL A 498 32.57 6.97 -6.48
CA VAL A 498 31.21 7.48 -6.62
C VAL A 498 30.57 7.69 -5.24
N ARG A 499 30.76 6.76 -4.31
CA ARG A 499 30.29 6.89 -2.93
C ARG A 499 30.92 8.07 -2.20
N GLU A 500 32.27 8.18 -2.28
CA GLU A 500 33.03 9.21 -1.57
C GLU A 500 32.83 10.62 -2.15
N GLU A 501 32.82 10.75 -3.50
CA GLU A 501 32.75 12.06 -4.17
C GLU A 501 31.33 12.63 -4.22
N PHE A 502 30.29 11.79 -4.43
CA PHE A 502 28.90 12.25 -4.61
C PHE A 502 27.98 11.94 -3.44
N GLY A 503 28.31 10.96 -2.60
CA GLY A 503 27.46 10.52 -1.51
C GLY A 503 26.16 9.81 -1.94
N VAL A 504 26.05 9.40 -3.22
CA VAL A 504 24.91 8.66 -3.75
C VAL A 504 25.04 7.16 -3.49
N ARG A 505 23.95 6.44 -3.58
CA ARG A 505 23.94 4.98 -3.48
C ARG A 505 24.38 4.33 -4.78
N THR A 506 24.78 3.04 -4.72
CA THR A 506 25.31 2.31 -5.86
C THR A 506 24.61 0.97 -6.05
N VAL A 507 24.53 0.53 -7.29
CA VAL A 507 24.01 -0.78 -7.67
C VAL A 507 24.93 -1.44 -8.70
N LEU A 508 24.93 -2.76 -8.77
CA LEU A 508 25.66 -3.53 -9.79
C LEU A 508 24.89 -4.79 -10.21
N GLY A 509 24.91 -5.09 -11.49
CA GLY A 509 24.70 -6.43 -12.02
C GLY A 509 25.94 -7.31 -11.76
N VAL A 510 26.01 -7.89 -10.55
CA VAL A 510 27.21 -8.58 -10.06
C VAL A 510 27.62 -9.76 -10.95
N SER A 511 26.65 -10.50 -11.46
CA SER A 511 26.88 -11.73 -12.25
C SER A 511 27.58 -11.50 -13.59
N ASN A 512 27.67 -10.25 -14.06
CA ASN A 512 28.33 -9.89 -15.32
C ASN A 512 29.84 -10.11 -15.28
N ILE A 513 30.46 -10.01 -14.11
CA ILE A 513 31.91 -10.14 -13.93
C ILE A 513 32.50 -11.42 -14.50
N SER A 514 31.74 -12.51 -14.44
CA SER A 514 32.17 -13.85 -14.78
C SER A 514 31.63 -14.39 -16.11
N PHE A 515 31.11 -13.53 -16.98
CA PHE A 515 30.57 -14.00 -18.27
C PHE A 515 31.64 -14.78 -19.05
N GLY A 516 31.26 -15.95 -19.59
CA GLY A 516 32.20 -16.82 -20.34
C GLY A 516 33.13 -17.68 -19.49
N LEU A 517 33.13 -17.54 -18.15
CA LEU A 517 33.97 -18.37 -17.26
C LEU A 517 33.23 -19.63 -16.76
N PRO A 518 33.95 -20.72 -16.50
CA PRO A 518 33.38 -21.89 -15.82
C PRO A 518 33.17 -21.60 -14.33
N ARG A 519 32.24 -22.30 -13.69
CA ARG A 519 31.92 -22.22 -12.25
C ARG A 519 31.72 -20.78 -11.76
N ARG A 520 30.95 -20.01 -12.52
CA ARG A 520 30.64 -18.59 -12.30
C ARG A 520 30.30 -18.20 -10.86
N PRO A 521 29.50 -18.98 -10.08
CA PRO A 521 29.14 -18.62 -8.71
C PRO A 521 30.34 -18.35 -7.79
N ILE A 522 31.45 -19.07 -8.00
CA ILE A 522 32.68 -18.86 -7.22
C ILE A 522 33.23 -17.45 -7.44
N VAL A 523 33.42 -17.05 -8.70
CA VAL A 523 33.93 -15.72 -9.04
C VAL A 523 32.98 -14.64 -8.59
N ASN A 524 31.69 -14.84 -8.82
CA ASN A 524 30.64 -13.88 -8.47
C ASN A 524 30.58 -13.63 -6.97
N SER A 525 30.67 -14.64 -6.12
CA SER A 525 30.58 -14.50 -4.67
C SER A 525 31.75 -13.71 -4.08
N TYR A 526 32.98 -14.00 -4.54
CA TYR A 526 34.16 -13.22 -4.14
C TYR A 526 34.09 -11.78 -4.63
N PHE A 527 33.73 -11.58 -5.88
CA PHE A 527 33.56 -10.22 -6.42
C PHE A 527 32.46 -9.44 -5.69
N TYR A 528 31.35 -10.10 -5.34
CA TYR A 528 30.28 -9.48 -4.58
C TYR A 528 30.74 -9.00 -3.19
N ALA A 529 31.48 -9.82 -2.46
CA ALA A 529 32.08 -9.42 -1.18
C ALA A 529 33.04 -8.22 -1.34
N MET A 530 33.89 -8.23 -2.38
CA MET A 530 34.78 -7.11 -2.69
C MET A 530 34.00 -5.84 -3.08
N ALA A 531 32.91 -5.96 -3.84
CA ALA A 531 32.07 -4.85 -4.24
C ALA A 531 31.35 -4.22 -3.04
N MET A 532 30.79 -5.03 -2.15
CA MET A 532 30.18 -4.55 -0.89
C MET A 532 31.20 -3.79 -0.04
N GLN A 533 32.43 -4.29 0.10
CA GLN A 533 33.49 -3.62 0.81
C GLN A 533 33.93 -2.27 0.15
N ASN A 534 33.73 -2.11 -1.14
CA ASN A 534 34.02 -0.89 -1.88
C ASN A 534 32.78 0.02 -2.07
N GLY A 535 31.70 -0.18 -1.29
CA GLY A 535 30.58 0.74 -1.21
C GLY A 535 29.38 0.35 -2.07
N LEU A 536 29.25 -0.90 -2.52
CA LEU A 536 28.03 -1.39 -3.15
C LEU A 536 26.89 -1.43 -2.14
N THR A 537 25.79 -0.71 -2.43
CA THR A 537 24.61 -0.64 -1.56
C THR A 537 23.46 -1.54 -2.01
N ALA A 538 23.45 -1.95 -3.29
CA ALA A 538 22.48 -2.91 -3.82
C ALA A 538 23.14 -3.81 -4.87
N GLY A 539 22.94 -5.13 -4.75
CA GLY A 539 23.45 -6.11 -5.72
C GLY A 539 22.33 -6.78 -6.47
N ILE A 540 22.32 -6.69 -7.80
CA ILE A 540 21.43 -7.48 -8.66
C ILE A 540 22.05 -8.85 -8.77
N ILE A 541 21.45 -9.83 -8.07
CA ILE A 541 21.97 -11.20 -7.94
C ILE A 541 20.84 -12.23 -7.97
N ASN A 542 21.22 -13.49 -8.17
CA ASN A 542 20.28 -14.60 -7.96
C ASN A 542 20.30 -15.01 -6.47
N PRO A 543 19.26 -14.74 -5.68
CA PRO A 543 19.23 -15.10 -4.27
C PRO A 543 19.10 -16.63 -4.03
N SER A 544 18.79 -17.42 -5.08
CA SER A 544 18.85 -18.88 -5.02
C SER A 544 20.28 -19.44 -5.15
N SER A 545 21.28 -18.59 -5.45
CA SER A 545 22.67 -19.01 -5.47
C SER A 545 23.23 -19.07 -4.06
N GLU A 546 23.52 -20.27 -3.58
CA GLU A 546 24.05 -20.48 -2.24
C GLU A 546 25.37 -19.74 -2.02
N ASP A 547 26.29 -19.74 -3.00
CA ASP A 547 27.57 -19.05 -2.91
C ASP A 547 27.39 -17.53 -2.76
N MET A 548 26.44 -16.93 -3.49
CA MET A 548 26.14 -15.52 -3.39
C MET A 548 25.56 -15.17 -2.01
N MET A 549 24.63 -15.98 -1.52
CA MET A 549 24.01 -15.77 -0.20
C MET A 549 24.97 -16.01 0.95
N LYS A 550 25.90 -16.97 0.82
CA LYS A 550 27.01 -17.14 1.78
C LYS A 550 27.90 -15.90 1.85
N ALA A 551 28.28 -15.35 0.70
CA ALA A 551 29.07 -14.10 0.67
C ALA A 551 28.34 -12.95 1.34
N TYR A 552 27.04 -12.77 1.03
CA TYR A 552 26.19 -11.72 1.58
C TYR A 552 26.06 -11.81 3.10
N ARG A 553 25.66 -12.98 3.61
CA ARG A 553 25.45 -13.19 5.05
C ARG A 553 26.74 -13.08 5.85
N SER A 554 27.83 -13.63 5.31
CA SER A 554 29.15 -13.51 5.94
C SER A 554 29.62 -12.07 5.99
N TYR A 555 29.42 -11.30 4.93
CA TYR A 555 29.75 -9.88 4.90
C TYR A 555 28.96 -9.10 5.96
N ASN A 556 27.65 -9.30 6.03
CA ASN A 556 26.81 -8.60 7.00
C ASN A 556 27.19 -8.93 8.46
N ALA A 557 27.52 -10.19 8.75
CA ALA A 557 28.00 -10.59 10.08
C ALA A 557 29.37 -9.94 10.40
N LEU A 558 30.30 -9.94 9.46
CA LEU A 558 31.64 -9.36 9.63
C LEU A 558 31.59 -7.84 9.80
N MET A 559 30.67 -7.16 9.12
CA MET A 559 30.55 -5.70 9.19
C MET A 559 29.60 -5.23 10.32
N GLY A 560 29.05 -6.15 11.11
CA GLY A 560 28.19 -5.82 12.25
C GLY A 560 26.77 -5.40 11.86
N PHE A 561 26.33 -5.62 10.61
CA PHE A 561 24.95 -5.40 10.17
C PHE A 561 23.99 -6.50 10.64
N ASP A 562 24.52 -7.68 10.95
CA ASP A 562 23.77 -8.80 11.56
C ASP A 562 24.05 -8.81 13.06
N GLU A 563 23.13 -8.19 13.83
CA GLU A 563 23.29 -8.04 15.27
C GLU A 563 23.40 -9.41 15.95
N ASN A 564 24.46 -9.58 16.74
CA ASN A 564 24.82 -10.84 17.41
C ASN A 564 24.92 -12.06 16.46
N CYS A 565 25.16 -11.82 15.16
CA CYS A 565 25.21 -12.86 14.11
C CYS A 565 23.92 -13.72 14.06
N THR A 566 22.77 -13.16 14.43
CA THR A 566 21.51 -13.91 14.60
C THR A 566 21.07 -14.56 13.30
N ASN A 567 21.09 -13.81 12.18
CA ASN A 567 20.72 -14.35 10.86
C ASN A 567 21.71 -15.38 10.35
N TYR A 568 23.02 -15.15 10.57
CA TYR A 568 24.06 -16.08 10.19
C TYR A 568 23.91 -17.40 10.96
N ILE A 569 23.76 -17.33 12.27
CA ILE A 569 23.62 -18.51 13.14
C ILE A 569 22.33 -19.28 12.78
N SER A 570 21.19 -18.62 12.66
CA SER A 570 19.93 -19.27 12.32
C SER A 570 19.96 -19.99 10.96
N THR A 571 20.71 -19.46 10.02
CA THR A 571 20.84 -20.04 8.68
C THR A 571 21.77 -21.25 8.66
N TYR A 572 22.89 -21.23 9.41
CA TYR A 572 23.94 -22.23 9.30
C TYR A 572 24.10 -23.14 10.51
N ALA A 573 23.47 -22.86 11.66
CA ALA A 573 23.42 -23.74 12.81
C ALA A 573 22.64 -25.01 12.44
N GLY A 574 23.30 -26.16 12.48
CA GLY A 574 22.72 -27.49 12.17
C GLY A 574 22.98 -27.98 10.75
N THR A 575 23.59 -27.18 9.86
CA THR A 575 24.17 -27.71 8.63
C THR A 575 25.49 -28.44 8.96
N THR A 576 25.44 -29.73 9.20
CA THR A 576 26.63 -30.60 9.23
C THR A 576 27.19 -30.65 7.82
N GLU A 577 28.30 -29.92 7.57
CA GLU A 577 29.13 -30.22 6.42
C GLU A 577 29.62 -31.66 6.59
N THR A 578 29.05 -32.60 5.86
CA THR A 578 29.62 -33.90 5.62
C THR A 578 30.89 -33.65 4.78
N VAL A 579 32.02 -33.49 5.44
CA VAL A 579 33.32 -33.55 4.79
C VAL A 579 33.50 -34.98 4.27
N THR A 580 33.01 -35.24 3.06
CA THR A 580 33.33 -36.44 2.31
C THR A 580 34.77 -36.28 1.84
N VAL A 581 35.70 -36.86 2.61
CA VAL A 581 37.03 -37.18 2.11
C VAL A 581 36.80 -38.24 1.02
N GLN A 582 36.81 -37.83 -0.23
CA GLN A 582 36.77 -38.70 -1.38
C GLN A 582 38.15 -39.35 -1.53
N ALA A 583 38.26 -40.59 -1.07
CA ALA A 583 39.27 -41.50 -1.60
C ALA A 583 38.88 -41.82 -3.05
N SER A 584 39.83 -41.54 -3.93
CA SER A 584 39.75 -41.82 -5.39
C SER A 584 39.48 -43.30 -5.64
N GLN A 585 38.45 -43.66 -6.37
CA GLN A 585 38.53 -44.71 -7.37
C GLN A 585 37.30 -44.61 -8.34
N ALA A 586 37.66 -44.79 -9.59
CA ALA A 586 36.76 -44.67 -10.76
C ALA A 586 35.65 -45.73 -10.79
N ALA A 587 34.47 -45.31 -11.16
CA ALA A 587 33.59 -46.07 -12.06
C ALA A 587 32.53 -45.14 -12.71
N ALA A 588 32.57 -45.13 -14.00
CA ALA A 588 31.53 -44.55 -14.87
C ALA A 588 30.26 -45.40 -14.78
N ALA A 589 29.12 -44.76 -14.66
CA ALA A 589 27.92 -44.93 -15.44
C ALA A 589 26.66 -44.36 -14.75
N ALA A 590 25.84 -43.73 -15.59
CA ALA A 590 24.41 -43.47 -15.39
C ALA A 590 24.00 -42.32 -14.42
N GLY A 591 23.67 -41.26 -15.02
CA GLY A 591 22.60 -40.29 -14.84
C GLY A 591 21.79 -40.34 -13.53
N ASN A 592 22.13 -39.41 -12.62
CA ASN A 592 21.14 -38.70 -11.84
C ASN A 592 21.90 -37.55 -11.14
N ALA A 593 21.80 -36.38 -11.73
CA ALA A 593 22.18 -35.17 -10.99
C ALA A 593 21.22 -35.02 -9.79
N PRO A 594 21.73 -34.69 -8.58
CA PRO A 594 20.82 -34.36 -7.50
C PRO A 594 20.07 -33.08 -7.90
N LYS A 595 18.75 -33.21 -7.99
CA LYS A 595 17.85 -32.04 -8.04
C LYS A 595 18.18 -31.19 -6.82
N ALA A 596 18.50 -29.92 -7.05
CA ALA A 596 18.48 -28.93 -6.00
C ALA A 596 17.15 -29.11 -5.25
N ALA A 597 17.17 -29.09 -3.92
CA ALA A 597 15.98 -29.15 -3.09
C ALA A 597 15.15 -27.89 -3.39
N GLY A 598 14.31 -27.98 -4.43
CA GLY A 598 13.25 -27.04 -4.69
C GLY A 598 12.22 -27.20 -3.56
N VAL A 599 11.62 -26.13 -3.14
CA VAL A 599 10.42 -26.18 -2.28
C VAL A 599 9.45 -27.11 -3.00
N GLU A 600 9.02 -28.18 -2.31
CA GLU A 600 8.08 -29.12 -2.88
C GLU A 600 6.77 -28.38 -3.09
N MET A 601 6.29 -28.32 -4.35
CA MET A 601 5.07 -27.61 -4.71
C MET A 601 3.88 -28.45 -4.21
N THR A 602 3.45 -28.19 -2.97
CA THR A 602 2.28 -28.80 -2.37
C THR A 602 1.05 -27.93 -2.58
N LEU A 603 -0.15 -28.49 -2.45
CA LEU A 603 -1.39 -27.72 -2.52
C LEU A 603 -1.42 -26.65 -1.43
N LYS A 604 -1.00 -26.99 -0.22
CA LYS A 604 -0.86 -26.07 0.89
C LYS A 604 0.03 -24.87 0.51
N TYR A 605 1.22 -25.11 -0.07
CA TYR A 605 2.12 -24.04 -0.50
C TYR A 605 1.51 -23.19 -1.61
N ALA A 606 0.85 -23.79 -2.59
CA ALA A 606 0.19 -23.06 -3.67
C ALA A 606 -0.91 -22.12 -3.15
N ILE A 607 -1.69 -22.59 -2.18
CA ILE A 607 -2.73 -21.77 -1.52
C ILE A 607 -2.11 -20.65 -0.68
N GLU A 608 -1.14 -20.95 0.19
CA GLU A 608 -0.45 -19.96 1.02
C GLU A 608 0.15 -18.81 0.19
N ARG A 609 0.53 -19.09 -1.06
CA ARG A 609 1.17 -18.15 -1.98
C ARG A 609 0.23 -17.55 -3.05
N GLY A 610 -1.04 -17.94 -3.04
CA GLY A 610 -2.03 -17.42 -3.98
C GLY A 610 -1.86 -17.87 -5.43
N LEU A 611 -1.18 -19.01 -5.67
CA LEU A 611 -0.93 -19.58 -7.00
C LEU A 611 -2.14 -20.35 -7.50
N LYS A 612 -3.02 -19.68 -8.22
CA LYS A 612 -4.36 -20.18 -8.62
C LYS A 612 -4.30 -21.40 -9.53
N GLU A 613 -3.51 -21.35 -10.58
CA GLU A 613 -3.39 -22.42 -11.57
C GLU A 613 -2.71 -23.67 -10.98
N GLU A 614 -1.64 -23.47 -10.21
CA GLU A 614 -0.96 -24.56 -9.50
C GLU A 614 -1.89 -25.23 -8.47
N ALA A 615 -2.67 -24.43 -7.73
CA ALA A 615 -3.67 -24.96 -6.80
C ALA A 615 -4.71 -25.81 -7.53
N HIS A 616 -5.19 -25.37 -8.69
CA HIS A 616 -6.09 -26.13 -9.54
C HIS A 616 -5.49 -27.46 -10.01
N HIS A 617 -4.28 -27.43 -10.56
CA HIS A 617 -3.59 -28.62 -11.10
C HIS A 617 -3.29 -29.64 -10.00
N ILE A 618 -2.67 -29.18 -8.89
CA ILE A 618 -2.32 -30.08 -7.78
C ILE A 618 -3.58 -30.70 -7.16
N THR A 619 -4.67 -29.93 -7.03
CA THR A 619 -5.92 -30.46 -6.51
C THR A 619 -6.48 -31.57 -7.40
N ARG A 620 -6.44 -31.41 -8.71
CA ARG A 620 -6.83 -32.45 -9.66
C ARG A 620 -6.01 -33.73 -9.54
N ASP A 621 -4.69 -33.58 -9.38
CA ASP A 621 -3.78 -34.72 -9.22
C ASP A 621 -4.02 -35.44 -7.88
N LEU A 622 -4.27 -34.68 -6.80
CA LEU A 622 -4.55 -35.25 -5.47
C LEU A 622 -5.87 -36.01 -5.41
N ILE A 623 -6.91 -35.54 -6.06
CA ILE A 623 -8.23 -36.19 -6.12
C ILE A 623 -8.13 -37.61 -6.73
N GLY A 624 -7.17 -37.86 -7.63
CA GLY A 624 -6.91 -39.19 -8.17
C GLY A 624 -6.32 -40.18 -7.17
N THR A 625 -5.83 -39.71 -6.02
CA THR A 625 -5.04 -40.52 -5.07
C THR A 625 -5.49 -40.39 -3.62
N ARG A 626 -6.28 -39.37 -3.26
CA ARG A 626 -6.74 -39.08 -1.89
C ARG A 626 -8.26 -38.82 -1.87
N GLU A 627 -8.88 -39.08 -0.73
CA GLU A 627 -10.29 -38.72 -0.54
C GLU A 627 -10.45 -37.18 -0.53
N PRO A 628 -11.51 -36.64 -1.20
CA PRO A 628 -11.74 -35.22 -1.31
C PRO A 628 -11.81 -34.47 0.02
N LEU A 629 -12.43 -35.06 1.04
CA LEU A 629 -12.52 -34.47 2.39
C LEU A 629 -11.18 -34.39 3.10
N ASP A 630 -10.30 -35.36 2.91
CA ASP A 630 -8.95 -35.36 3.50
C ASP A 630 -8.11 -34.22 2.89
N ILE A 631 -8.28 -33.92 1.60
CA ILE A 631 -7.59 -32.82 0.94
C ILE A 631 -8.03 -31.49 1.55
N ILE A 632 -9.30 -31.30 1.84
CA ILE A 632 -9.81 -30.09 2.51
C ILE A 632 -9.21 -29.96 3.90
N GLN A 633 -9.25 -31.01 4.71
CA GLN A 633 -8.83 -30.97 6.10
C GLN A 633 -7.31 -30.89 6.29
N GLU A 634 -6.53 -31.52 5.43
CA GLU A 634 -5.08 -31.63 5.60
C GLU A 634 -4.29 -30.62 4.77
N GLU A 635 -4.87 -30.05 3.73
CA GLU A 635 -4.19 -29.08 2.84
C GLU A 635 -4.84 -27.69 2.84
N LEU A 636 -6.18 -27.58 2.53
CA LEU A 636 -6.83 -26.29 2.36
C LEU A 636 -6.95 -25.52 3.68
N ILE A 637 -7.56 -26.13 4.69
CA ILE A 637 -7.80 -25.48 5.99
C ILE A 637 -6.48 -25.06 6.66
N PRO A 638 -5.45 -25.94 6.74
CA PRO A 638 -4.17 -25.56 7.31
C PRO A 638 -3.46 -24.43 6.55
N ALA A 639 -3.58 -24.39 5.21
CA ALA A 639 -3.02 -23.29 4.42
C ALA A 639 -3.67 -21.96 4.76
N LEU A 640 -5.00 -21.92 4.77
CA LEU A 640 -5.77 -20.72 5.11
C LEU A 640 -5.49 -20.24 6.54
N ASN A 641 -5.33 -21.16 7.50
CA ASN A 641 -4.99 -20.81 8.88
C ASN A 641 -3.61 -20.15 8.98
N VAL A 642 -2.59 -20.69 8.28
CA VAL A 642 -1.25 -20.07 8.24
C VAL A 642 -1.29 -18.64 7.70
N VAL A 643 -2.06 -18.42 6.63
CA VAL A 643 -2.21 -17.09 6.02
C VAL A 643 -3.01 -16.16 6.93
N GLY A 644 -4.08 -16.67 7.56
CA GLY A 644 -4.89 -15.92 8.54
C GLY A 644 -4.07 -15.46 9.74
N GLU A 645 -3.30 -16.38 10.37
CA GLU A 645 -2.38 -16.03 11.46
C GLU A 645 -1.30 -15.01 11.02
N GLY A 646 -0.78 -15.18 9.80
CA GLY A 646 0.18 -14.23 9.23
C GLY A 646 -0.41 -12.83 9.08
N PHE A 647 -1.69 -12.74 8.68
CA PHE A 647 -2.41 -11.47 8.59
C PHE A 647 -2.62 -10.83 9.96
N GLU A 648 -3.05 -11.59 10.97
CA GLU A 648 -3.17 -11.10 12.35
C GLU A 648 -1.85 -10.60 12.93
N LYS A 649 -0.74 -11.30 12.64
CA LYS A 649 0.62 -10.92 13.06
C LYS A 649 1.21 -9.77 12.23
N GLY A 650 0.54 -9.33 11.15
CA GLY A 650 1.01 -8.28 10.24
C GLY A 650 2.19 -8.70 9.35
N THR A 651 2.40 -10.00 9.15
CA THR A 651 3.42 -10.58 8.23
C THR A 651 2.87 -10.92 6.86
N VAL A 652 1.55 -11.05 6.74
CA VAL A 652 0.79 -11.18 5.49
C VAL A 652 -0.10 -9.95 5.35
N PHE A 653 -0.23 -9.42 4.15
CA PHE A 653 -1.04 -8.24 3.86
C PHE A 653 -2.33 -8.61 3.13
N LEU A 654 -3.29 -7.70 3.11
CA LEU A 654 -4.62 -7.94 2.56
C LEU A 654 -4.60 -8.50 1.12
N PRO A 655 -3.80 -8.01 0.17
CA PRO A 655 -3.72 -8.60 -1.17
C PRO A 655 -3.33 -10.08 -1.15
N GLN A 656 -2.32 -10.43 -0.36
CA GLN A 656 -1.85 -11.81 -0.24
C GLN A 656 -2.90 -12.72 0.40
N LEU A 657 -3.62 -12.23 1.41
CA LEU A 657 -4.73 -12.94 2.04
C LEU A 657 -5.83 -13.24 1.02
N LEU A 658 -6.23 -12.24 0.21
CA LEU A 658 -7.26 -12.40 -0.82
C LEU A 658 -6.83 -13.35 -1.93
N MET A 659 -5.57 -13.30 -2.38
CA MET A 659 -5.05 -14.20 -3.40
C MET A 659 -4.96 -15.64 -2.91
N SER A 660 -4.57 -15.85 -1.65
CA SER A 660 -4.59 -17.18 -1.01
C SER A 660 -6.03 -17.72 -0.95
N ALA A 661 -6.97 -16.87 -0.55
CA ALA A 661 -8.37 -17.20 -0.50
C ALA A 661 -8.94 -17.60 -1.88
N ASP A 662 -8.58 -16.88 -2.93
CA ASP A 662 -8.97 -17.21 -4.32
C ASP A 662 -8.38 -18.54 -4.78
N ALA A 663 -7.10 -18.82 -4.47
CA ALA A 663 -6.47 -20.10 -4.80
C ALA A 663 -7.17 -21.27 -4.09
N ALA A 664 -7.53 -21.10 -2.81
CA ALA A 664 -8.31 -22.07 -2.05
C ALA A 664 -9.71 -22.29 -2.66
N LYS A 665 -10.38 -21.23 -3.09
CA LYS A 665 -11.69 -21.28 -3.74
C LYS A 665 -11.65 -22.09 -5.04
N ILE A 666 -10.62 -21.92 -5.84
CA ILE A 666 -10.40 -22.70 -7.06
C ILE A 666 -10.17 -24.16 -6.73
N ALA A 667 -9.31 -24.47 -5.77
CA ALA A 667 -9.09 -25.84 -5.29
C ALA A 667 -10.38 -26.50 -4.80
N PHE A 668 -11.17 -25.74 -4.01
CA PHE A 668 -12.46 -26.22 -3.48
C PHE A 668 -13.49 -26.47 -4.60
N ALA A 669 -13.52 -25.64 -5.65
CA ALA A 669 -14.42 -25.84 -6.80
C ALA A 669 -14.09 -27.16 -7.52
N VAL A 670 -12.82 -27.48 -7.72
CA VAL A 670 -12.40 -28.76 -8.32
C VAL A 670 -12.84 -29.97 -7.46
N ILE A 671 -12.72 -29.85 -6.13
CA ILE A 671 -13.18 -30.90 -5.20
C ILE A 671 -14.70 -31.06 -5.27
N LYS A 672 -15.43 -29.93 -5.27
CA LYS A 672 -16.89 -29.90 -5.33
C LYS A 672 -17.43 -30.57 -6.60
N ASP A 673 -16.84 -30.31 -7.76
CA ASP A 673 -17.23 -30.92 -9.03
C ASP A 673 -17.13 -32.46 -9.01
N VAL A 674 -16.14 -32.97 -8.29
CA VAL A 674 -15.96 -34.43 -8.14
C VAL A 674 -16.94 -35.01 -7.14
N LEU A 675 -17.17 -34.35 -6.00
CA LEU A 675 -18.17 -34.79 -5.00
C LEU A 675 -19.58 -34.80 -5.60
N ALA A 676 -19.96 -33.79 -6.36
CA ALA A 676 -21.24 -33.75 -7.08
C ALA A 676 -21.38 -34.90 -8.10
N SER A 677 -20.28 -35.32 -8.72
CA SER A 677 -20.27 -36.43 -9.68
C SER A 677 -20.37 -37.80 -9.00
N SER A 678 -19.99 -37.91 -7.74
CA SER A 678 -19.96 -39.16 -6.97
C SER A 678 -21.28 -39.46 -6.21
N GLY A 679 -22.28 -38.56 -6.30
CA GLY A 679 -23.60 -38.76 -5.70
C GLY A 679 -23.64 -38.68 -4.15
N GLN A 680 -22.60 -38.12 -3.53
CA GLN A 680 -22.63 -37.76 -2.12
C GLN A 680 -23.43 -36.47 -1.95
N GLU A 681 -24.38 -36.47 -1.00
CA GLU A 681 -25.16 -35.25 -0.68
C GLU A 681 -24.21 -34.12 -0.28
N GLU A 682 -24.49 -32.88 -0.81
CA GLU A 682 -23.80 -31.67 -0.33
C GLU A 682 -23.97 -31.56 1.19
N GLU A 683 -22.87 -31.51 1.92
CA GLU A 683 -22.92 -31.07 3.30
C GLU A 683 -23.60 -29.70 3.33
N LYS A 684 -24.66 -29.57 4.14
CA LYS A 684 -25.38 -28.31 4.30
C LYS A 684 -24.41 -27.29 4.86
N LYS A 685 -23.99 -26.34 4.02
CA LYS A 685 -23.18 -25.21 4.48
C LYS A 685 -23.99 -24.36 5.46
N GLU A 686 -23.34 -23.97 6.56
CA GLU A 686 -23.94 -23.05 7.52
C GLU A 686 -24.06 -21.66 6.89
N LYS A 687 -25.26 -21.07 7.02
CA LYS A 687 -25.58 -19.78 6.41
C LYS A 687 -25.30 -18.63 7.36
N ILE A 688 -24.69 -17.57 6.82
CA ILE A 688 -24.40 -16.32 7.53
C ILE A 688 -24.91 -15.15 6.69
N ILE A 689 -25.65 -14.23 7.30
CA ILE A 689 -26.03 -12.98 6.64
C ILE A 689 -24.99 -11.92 6.97
N LEU A 690 -24.55 -11.16 5.95
CA LEU A 690 -23.75 -9.95 6.12
C LEU A 690 -24.47 -8.75 5.53
N ALA A 691 -24.42 -7.63 6.25
CA ALA A 691 -25.01 -6.37 5.80
C ALA A 691 -24.21 -5.17 6.33
N THR A 692 -24.05 -4.15 5.50
CA THR A 692 -23.71 -2.81 5.97
C THR A 692 -25.01 -2.10 6.31
N VAL A 693 -25.13 -1.61 7.53
CA VAL A 693 -26.41 -1.11 8.09
C VAL A 693 -26.89 0.15 7.39
N LYS A 694 -28.20 0.45 7.57
CA LYS A 694 -28.86 1.61 6.98
C LYS A 694 -28.11 2.91 7.28
N GLY A 695 -27.96 3.73 6.24
CA GLY A 695 -27.25 5.01 6.30
C GLY A 695 -25.74 4.86 6.07
N ASP A 696 -25.21 3.64 5.99
CA ASP A 696 -23.76 3.40 5.75
C ASP A 696 -23.55 2.80 4.37
N ILE A 697 -22.73 3.48 3.58
CA ILE A 697 -22.37 3.06 2.21
C ILE A 697 -20.98 2.41 2.12
N HIS A 698 -20.26 2.34 3.24
CA HIS A 698 -18.92 1.81 3.30
C HIS A 698 -18.96 0.30 3.52
N ASP A 699 -18.73 -0.47 2.48
CA ASP A 699 -18.85 -1.94 2.51
C ASP A 699 -17.50 -2.69 2.38
N ILE A 700 -16.39 -1.99 2.32
CA ILE A 700 -15.06 -2.60 2.15
C ILE A 700 -14.78 -3.63 3.26
N GLY A 701 -14.95 -3.25 4.53
CA GLY A 701 -14.74 -4.14 5.67
C GLY A 701 -15.66 -5.37 5.63
N LYS A 702 -16.94 -5.16 5.31
CA LYS A 702 -17.93 -6.23 5.14
C LYS A 702 -17.53 -7.20 4.01
N ASN A 703 -17.07 -6.66 2.88
CA ASN A 703 -16.70 -7.48 1.72
C ASN A 703 -15.46 -8.33 2.01
N ILE A 704 -14.50 -7.83 2.79
CA ILE A 704 -13.36 -8.62 3.27
C ILE A 704 -13.85 -9.78 4.15
N VAL A 705 -14.72 -9.50 5.13
CA VAL A 705 -15.30 -10.53 6.00
C VAL A 705 -16.08 -11.57 5.19
N LYS A 706 -16.88 -11.13 4.20
CA LYS A 706 -17.60 -12.01 3.28
C LYS A 706 -16.66 -12.99 2.57
N VAL A 707 -15.64 -12.46 1.89
CA VAL A 707 -14.69 -13.29 1.13
C VAL A 707 -14.03 -14.32 2.04
N LEU A 708 -13.63 -13.91 3.24
CA LEU A 708 -13.03 -14.84 4.20
C LEU A 708 -14.02 -15.90 4.67
N LEU A 709 -15.23 -15.55 5.08
CA LEU A 709 -16.23 -16.53 5.50
C LEU A 709 -16.57 -17.53 4.38
N GLU A 710 -16.74 -17.05 3.14
CA GLU A 710 -16.96 -17.93 1.97
C GLU A 710 -15.79 -18.91 1.79
N ASN A 711 -14.54 -18.47 1.99
CA ASN A 711 -13.36 -19.29 1.86
C ASN A 711 -13.18 -20.32 2.99
N TYR A 712 -13.70 -20.00 4.17
CA TYR A 712 -13.78 -20.95 5.30
C TYR A 712 -15.01 -21.85 5.26
N GLY A 713 -15.74 -21.88 4.13
CA GLY A 713 -16.77 -22.86 3.83
C GLY A 713 -18.19 -22.46 4.22
N PHE A 714 -18.42 -21.23 4.66
CA PHE A 714 -19.77 -20.71 4.96
C PHE A 714 -20.54 -20.31 3.69
N ASP A 715 -21.85 -20.40 3.74
CA ASP A 715 -22.76 -19.85 2.72
C ASP A 715 -23.14 -18.42 3.13
N VAL A 716 -22.55 -17.41 2.49
CA VAL A 716 -22.73 -16.02 2.89
C VAL A 716 -23.78 -15.34 2.04
N ILE A 717 -24.87 -14.93 2.70
CA ILE A 717 -25.94 -14.12 2.12
C ILE A 717 -25.58 -12.64 2.33
N ASP A 718 -25.01 -12.02 1.32
CA ASP A 718 -24.64 -10.61 1.36
C ASP A 718 -25.83 -9.73 0.93
N LEU A 719 -26.34 -8.94 1.85
CA LEU A 719 -27.45 -8.02 1.59
C LEU A 719 -26.99 -6.65 1.02
N GLY A 720 -25.65 -6.45 0.91
CA GLY A 720 -25.13 -5.21 0.39
C GLY A 720 -24.94 -4.12 1.45
N LYS A 721 -25.10 -2.87 1.03
CA LYS A 721 -24.92 -1.67 1.85
C LYS A 721 -26.21 -0.89 1.98
N ASP A 722 -26.28 -0.01 2.98
CA ASP A 722 -27.47 0.81 3.29
C ASP A 722 -28.73 -0.04 3.49
N VAL A 723 -28.60 -1.17 4.21
CA VAL A 723 -29.65 -2.15 4.36
C VAL A 723 -30.55 -1.81 5.56
N PRO A 724 -31.87 -1.59 5.35
CA PRO A 724 -32.79 -1.31 6.45
C PRO A 724 -32.84 -2.46 7.45
N PRO A 725 -33.02 -2.18 8.78
CA PRO A 725 -33.13 -3.18 9.82
C PRO A 725 -34.20 -4.25 9.54
N GLU A 726 -35.35 -3.85 9.01
CA GLU A 726 -36.44 -4.75 8.66
C GLU A 726 -36.03 -5.77 7.60
N ALA A 727 -35.30 -5.35 6.56
CA ALA A 727 -34.88 -6.22 5.47
C ALA A 727 -33.85 -7.27 5.96
N ILE A 728 -32.94 -6.89 6.85
CA ILE A 728 -31.98 -7.81 7.46
C ILE A 728 -32.70 -8.88 8.28
N VAL A 729 -33.68 -8.46 9.11
CA VAL A 729 -34.45 -9.34 9.99
C VAL A 729 -35.37 -10.26 9.18
N GLU A 730 -36.07 -9.73 8.18
CA GLU A 730 -36.91 -10.52 7.30
C GLU A 730 -36.10 -11.61 6.59
N LYS A 731 -34.94 -11.28 6.07
CA LYS A 731 -34.05 -12.24 5.41
C LYS A 731 -33.52 -13.29 6.38
N ALA A 732 -33.16 -12.90 7.61
CA ALA A 732 -32.70 -13.84 8.64
C ALA A 732 -33.81 -14.85 9.04
N VAL A 733 -35.08 -14.42 9.08
CA VAL A 733 -36.22 -15.28 9.34
C VAL A 733 -36.51 -16.18 8.13
N GLU A 734 -36.58 -15.61 6.92
CA GLU A 734 -36.83 -16.33 5.67
C GLU A 734 -35.85 -17.48 5.43
N GLU A 735 -34.54 -17.21 5.55
CA GLU A 735 -33.50 -18.19 5.31
C GLU A 735 -33.16 -19.04 6.55
N ASN A 736 -33.83 -18.77 7.67
CA ASN A 736 -33.56 -19.42 8.96
C ASN A 736 -32.10 -19.35 9.41
N VAL A 737 -31.50 -18.17 9.26
CA VAL A 737 -30.09 -17.92 9.61
C VAL A 737 -29.93 -17.65 11.10
N THR A 738 -28.91 -18.22 11.73
CA THR A 738 -28.65 -18.10 13.18
C THR A 738 -27.46 -17.20 13.50
N LEU A 739 -26.73 -16.72 12.49
CA LEU A 739 -25.62 -15.77 12.66
C LEU A 739 -25.71 -14.64 11.63
N VAL A 740 -25.77 -13.40 12.12
CA VAL A 740 -25.81 -12.19 11.30
C VAL A 740 -24.58 -11.34 11.62
N GLY A 741 -23.86 -10.89 10.60
CA GLY A 741 -22.76 -9.93 10.71
C GLY A 741 -23.19 -8.56 10.22
N LEU A 742 -23.00 -7.54 11.04
CA LEU A 742 -23.31 -6.15 10.74
C LEU A 742 -22.03 -5.31 10.67
N SER A 743 -21.95 -4.46 9.66
CA SER A 743 -20.81 -3.54 9.46
C SER A 743 -21.26 -2.09 9.49
N ALA A 744 -20.46 -1.23 10.15
CA ALA A 744 -20.63 0.21 10.12
C ALA A 744 -19.26 0.90 10.15
N LEU A 745 -19.06 1.89 9.28
CA LEU A 745 -17.84 2.71 9.23
C LEU A 745 -18.07 4.13 9.77
N MET A 746 -19.34 4.56 9.85
CA MET A 746 -19.69 5.87 10.40
C MET A 746 -20.33 5.72 11.78
N THR A 747 -19.95 6.58 12.70
CA THR A 747 -20.52 6.59 14.06
C THR A 747 -22.01 6.84 14.07
N THR A 748 -22.52 7.59 13.08
CA THR A 748 -23.93 7.91 12.89
C THR A 748 -24.80 6.72 12.53
N THR A 749 -24.21 5.66 11.98
CA THR A 749 -24.94 4.49 11.50
C THR A 749 -24.96 3.34 12.52
N VAL A 750 -24.25 3.47 13.64
CA VAL A 750 -24.29 2.52 14.75
C VAL A 750 -25.70 2.43 15.38
N VAL A 751 -26.49 3.50 15.32
CA VAL A 751 -27.89 3.48 15.77
C VAL A 751 -28.72 2.46 14.97
N SER A 752 -28.55 2.43 13.65
CA SER A 752 -29.23 1.44 12.80
C SER A 752 -28.77 0.01 13.09
N MET A 753 -27.54 -0.17 13.56
CA MET A 753 -27.04 -1.46 14.03
C MET A 753 -27.75 -1.90 15.31
N GLU A 754 -27.91 -0.99 16.28
CA GLU A 754 -28.64 -1.24 17.52
C GLU A 754 -30.12 -1.58 17.23
N GLU A 755 -30.78 -0.84 16.33
CA GLU A 755 -32.15 -1.12 15.91
C GLU A 755 -32.28 -2.51 15.28
N THR A 756 -31.33 -2.89 14.43
CA THR A 756 -31.29 -4.22 13.81
C THR A 756 -31.15 -5.31 14.86
N ILE A 757 -30.27 -5.14 15.84
CA ILE A 757 -30.09 -6.10 16.93
C ILE A 757 -31.36 -6.24 17.76
N LYS A 758 -32.00 -5.13 18.14
CA LYS A 758 -33.27 -5.15 18.89
C LYS A 758 -34.36 -5.92 18.13
N LEU A 759 -34.54 -5.63 16.86
CA LEU A 759 -35.53 -6.33 16.01
C LEU A 759 -35.19 -7.82 15.84
N LEU A 760 -33.90 -8.19 15.72
CA LEU A 760 -33.49 -9.61 15.70
C LEU A 760 -33.84 -10.30 17.01
N ARG A 761 -33.58 -9.68 18.17
CA ARG A 761 -33.93 -10.24 19.50
C ARG A 761 -35.44 -10.47 19.64
N GLU A 762 -36.28 -9.60 19.06
CA GLU A 762 -37.72 -9.73 19.10
C GLU A 762 -38.26 -10.83 18.15
N LYS A 763 -37.77 -10.83 16.89
CA LYS A 763 -38.37 -11.69 15.84
C LYS A 763 -37.64 -13.02 15.65
N LYS A 764 -36.36 -13.10 16.01
CA LYS A 764 -35.52 -14.31 15.89
C LYS A 764 -34.52 -14.41 17.07
N PRO A 765 -34.99 -14.75 18.30
CA PRO A 765 -34.15 -14.72 19.51
C PRO A 765 -32.96 -15.68 19.51
N ASP A 766 -33.00 -16.73 18.67
CA ASP A 766 -31.92 -17.70 18.47
C ASP A 766 -30.78 -17.18 17.58
N CYS A 767 -30.97 -16.03 16.94
CA CYS A 767 -29.97 -15.43 16.06
C CYS A 767 -28.92 -14.67 16.87
N LYS A 768 -27.64 -14.97 16.64
CA LYS A 768 -26.48 -14.25 17.18
C LYS A 768 -26.04 -13.17 16.21
N VAL A 769 -25.52 -12.08 16.79
CA VAL A 769 -25.06 -10.93 16.00
C VAL A 769 -23.61 -10.64 16.29
N MET A 770 -22.79 -10.70 15.25
CA MET A 770 -21.43 -10.18 15.27
C MET A 770 -21.38 -8.81 14.61
N VAL A 771 -20.57 -7.91 15.14
CA VAL A 771 -20.43 -6.55 14.63
C VAL A 771 -18.98 -6.23 14.34
N GLY A 772 -18.74 -5.40 13.31
CA GLY A 772 -17.41 -4.94 12.93
C GLY A 772 -17.48 -3.60 12.21
N GLY A 773 -16.32 -2.94 12.13
CA GLY A 773 -16.16 -1.65 11.46
C GLY A 773 -15.21 -0.72 12.21
N ALA A 774 -14.57 0.20 11.48
CA ALA A 774 -13.50 1.03 12.03
C ALA A 774 -13.92 1.99 13.15
N VAL A 775 -15.22 2.25 13.28
CA VAL A 775 -15.77 3.11 14.36
C VAL A 775 -16.21 2.32 15.59
N LEU A 776 -16.16 1.00 15.53
CA LEU A 776 -16.61 0.15 16.63
C LEU A 776 -15.43 -0.25 17.53
N ASN A 777 -15.76 -0.49 18.77
CA ASN A 777 -14.90 -1.09 19.79
C ASN A 777 -15.73 -2.02 20.67
N GLN A 778 -15.11 -2.72 21.63
CA GLN A 778 -15.79 -3.64 22.51
C GLN A 778 -16.91 -2.95 23.32
N ASP A 779 -16.65 -1.73 23.83
CA ASP A 779 -17.64 -0.98 24.63
C ASP A 779 -18.90 -0.66 23.81
N TYR A 780 -18.72 -0.35 22.52
CA TYR A 780 -19.84 -0.15 21.59
C TYR A 780 -20.63 -1.42 21.37
N ALA A 781 -19.96 -2.52 21.10
CA ALA A 781 -20.62 -3.79 20.86
C ALA A 781 -21.44 -4.25 22.06
N ASP A 782 -20.88 -4.11 23.26
CA ASP A 782 -21.56 -4.43 24.52
C ASP A 782 -22.78 -3.53 24.74
N MET A 783 -22.67 -2.23 24.42
CA MET A 783 -23.74 -1.26 24.59
C MET A 783 -24.92 -1.54 23.67
N ILE A 784 -24.68 -1.88 22.39
CA ILE A 784 -25.75 -2.19 21.42
C ILE A 784 -26.28 -3.61 21.56
N GLY A 785 -25.71 -4.41 22.45
CA GLY A 785 -26.14 -5.79 22.73
C GLY A 785 -25.73 -6.79 21.66
N ALA A 786 -24.61 -6.56 20.99
CA ALA A 786 -24.03 -7.53 20.07
C ALA A 786 -23.45 -8.74 20.83
N ASP A 787 -23.46 -9.91 20.20
CA ASP A 787 -22.90 -11.12 20.82
C ASP A 787 -21.36 -11.20 20.64
N PHE A 788 -20.85 -10.52 19.62
CA PHE A 788 -19.42 -10.51 19.33
C PHE A 788 -19.00 -9.23 18.60
N TYR A 789 -17.81 -8.73 18.94
CA TYR A 789 -17.12 -7.68 18.22
C TYR A 789 -15.87 -8.23 17.53
N GLY A 790 -15.85 -8.16 16.21
CA GLY A 790 -14.69 -8.48 15.40
C GLY A 790 -13.83 -7.24 15.19
N LYS A 791 -12.69 -7.15 15.88
CA LYS A 791 -11.71 -6.08 15.71
C LYS A 791 -11.08 -6.12 14.30
N ASP A 792 -11.02 -7.32 13.73
CA ASP A 792 -10.57 -7.57 12.37
C ASP A 792 -11.40 -8.69 11.72
N ALA A 793 -11.21 -8.88 10.43
CA ALA A 793 -11.99 -9.82 9.65
C ALA A 793 -11.75 -11.29 10.04
N MET A 794 -10.54 -11.64 10.50
CA MET A 794 -10.23 -13.01 10.95
C MET A 794 -10.90 -13.36 12.26
N GLN A 795 -11.03 -12.43 13.19
CA GLN A 795 -11.78 -12.65 14.42
C GLN A 795 -13.26 -12.98 14.14
N SER A 796 -13.85 -12.33 13.13
CA SER A 796 -15.21 -12.66 12.69
C SER A 796 -15.31 -14.09 12.15
N VAL A 797 -14.32 -14.57 11.41
CA VAL A 797 -14.23 -15.95 10.94
C VAL A 797 -14.07 -16.92 12.10
N HIS A 798 -13.15 -16.68 13.01
CA HIS A 798 -12.95 -17.54 14.18
C HIS A 798 -14.20 -17.64 15.06
N TYR A 799 -14.91 -16.51 15.23
CA TYR A 799 -16.18 -16.54 15.95
C TYR A 799 -17.22 -17.40 15.24
N ALA A 800 -17.35 -17.26 13.92
CA ALA A 800 -18.28 -18.07 13.14
C ALA A 800 -17.95 -19.58 13.23
N GLN A 801 -16.67 -19.93 13.08
CA GLN A 801 -16.20 -21.34 13.22
C GLN A 801 -16.52 -21.91 14.60
N LYS A 802 -16.26 -21.13 15.65
CA LYS A 802 -16.56 -21.55 17.03
C LYS A 802 -18.07 -21.66 17.27
N PHE A 803 -18.85 -20.71 16.75
CA PHE A 803 -20.31 -20.70 16.88
C PHE A 803 -20.95 -21.93 16.23
N PHE A 804 -20.47 -22.34 15.07
CA PHE A 804 -20.97 -23.52 14.36
C PHE A 804 -20.24 -24.84 14.73
N GLY A 805 -19.33 -24.81 15.72
CA GLY A 805 -18.63 -26.02 16.22
C GLY A 805 -17.61 -26.61 15.25
N MET A 806 -17.04 -25.82 14.35
CA MET A 806 -16.02 -26.25 13.40
C MET A 806 -14.62 -26.29 14.02
N VAL A 807 -14.40 -25.58 15.12
CA VAL A 807 -13.17 -25.54 15.94
C VAL A 807 -13.52 -25.54 17.41
N GLU A 808 -12.62 -26.14 18.28
CA GLU A 808 -12.82 -26.20 19.74
C GLU A 808 -12.68 -24.83 20.46
#